data_911e4867969dd1ebd4dbac1ea2aecd1c
#
_entry.id   911e4867969dd1ebd4dbac1ea2aecd1c
#
_cell.length_a   1.000
_cell.length_b   1.000
_cell.length_c   1.000
_cell.angle_alpha   90.00
_cell.angle_beta   90.00
_cell.angle_gamma   90.00
#
_symmetry.space_group_name_H-M   'P 1'
#
loop_
_entity.id
_entity.type
_entity.pdbx_description
1 polymer ?
#
loop_
_entity_poly.entity_id
_entity_poly.type
_entity_poly.pdbx_seq_one_letter_code
_entity_poly.pdbx_strand_id
1 'polypeptide(L)'
;MRTPTRRLRRTLTTASLTVAAVVLSSLVAAVPARAADAVYDPVPEQQIQSRLGLVLTEYAAFPKSNPTPTPTDQRLMRHARINTIMELPDGSGRRAVPDLNGSLYLVRDGLPHVYLDVAGTFAPRFFSGQGLGQGFGYVAFHPDFGRNGRFYTVHTESPPFTATPDYSQPNTVFHGIITEWTATDPAADTFAGSRREVLRIGFGGRVHGIQEINFNPTARPGTADYGLLYIAAGDGGVGVRNTDPQNLAMPHGKLLRIDPAGSNAPNGRYGIPPSNPFVGRAGALGEIYAVGMRDPHRFSWDRATGRMYLGHIGEHAIEAIYEVRPGDNFGWSEREGAFVFDKTSTNPCDRIFPLPPDDAGFGYTYPVAAYDHEPAPGWDCTSDVGVAVAGGFVYRGRDVPALRGKYVFGDLVDGRVLYTEVDQMRRGRDLAPIHRLALFDPAGNPVRMQDLSGPGAPGDPNRVDLRFGTDAQGELYVLAKANGKIWKVTGTREYAAGPVGTTRVRDTMHPTSWQPVTPEKWQFTGKQVILAEAGVQRPGPRRPFEYAVLTAGPAFGAVEVEAEVRLDTPVEETNRDVIVVFGWQSDTQFYYAHLSTDNTIYPHNGIFKVDDADRERLDYQWNGRSEGAAPAVTDDRWHRVRLVHRPATGEIAVYLDGSRDPLMTAADPTFTSGRVGFGSFDNVGRLRGLTVRGTPA
;
A
#
# COMPACT_ATOMS: atom_id res chain seq x y z
N MET A 1 -12.60 -67.64 -101.75
CA MET A 1 -13.78 -67.67 -100.91
C MET A 1 -13.50 -66.89 -99.65
N ARG A 2 -14.32 -65.90 -99.42
CA ARG A 2 -14.43 -65.07 -98.16
C ARG A 2 -13.23 -64.19 -97.84
N THR A 3 -13.35 -62.92 -98.13
CA THR A 3 -12.62 -61.75 -97.72
C THR A 3 -12.61 -61.55 -96.20
N PRO A 4 -11.51 -61.06 -95.65
CA PRO A 4 -11.52 -60.53 -94.34
C PRO A 4 -11.58 -58.96 -94.37
N THR A 5 -12.49 -58.42 -93.67
CA THR A 5 -12.66 -56.97 -93.43
C THR A 5 -11.55 -56.44 -92.54
N ARG A 6 -10.89 -55.35 -93.04
CA ARG A 6 -9.94 -54.50 -92.27
C ARG A 6 -10.73 -53.68 -91.26
N ARG A 7 -10.42 -53.84 -90.00
CA ARG A 7 -10.78 -52.89 -88.97
C ARG A 7 -9.67 -51.85 -88.77
N LEU A 8 -9.99 -50.59 -89.04
CA LEU A 8 -9.14 -49.47 -88.72
C LEU A 8 -9.06 -49.36 -87.17
N ARG A 9 -7.85 -49.41 -86.66
CA ARG A 9 -7.57 -48.97 -85.30
C ARG A 9 -7.37 -47.44 -85.31
N ARG A 10 -8.28 -46.74 -84.69
CA ARG A 10 -8.07 -45.31 -84.29
C ARG A 10 -7.17 -45.30 -83.08
N THR A 11 -5.98 -44.76 -83.24
CA THR A 11 -5.11 -44.36 -82.11
C THR A 11 -5.64 -43.08 -81.53
N LEU A 12 -6.14 -43.19 -80.32
CA LEU A 12 -6.46 -42.01 -79.45
C LEU A 12 -5.15 -41.54 -78.80
N THR A 13 -4.65 -40.39 -79.24
CA THR A 13 -3.61 -39.62 -78.56
C THR A 13 -4.24 -38.94 -77.42
N THR A 14 -4.00 -39.42 -76.21
CA THR A 14 -4.31 -38.69 -74.92
C THR A 14 -3.33 -37.54 -74.78
N ALA A 15 -3.81 -36.32 -74.98
CA ALA A 15 -3.09 -35.09 -74.54
C ALA A 15 -3.22 -34.97 -73.06
N SER A 16 -2.13 -35.16 -72.35
CA SER A 16 -2.03 -34.86 -70.92
C SER A 16 -1.95 -33.35 -70.74
N LEU A 17 -3.07 -32.69 -70.26
CA LEU A 17 -3.04 -31.34 -69.73
C LEU A 17 -2.39 -31.40 -68.35
N THR A 18 -1.17 -30.91 -68.25
CA THR A 18 -0.52 -30.61 -66.99
C THR A 18 -1.09 -29.29 -66.51
N VAL A 19 -2.02 -29.30 -65.54
CA VAL A 19 -2.45 -28.12 -64.79
C VAL A 19 -1.35 -27.78 -63.81
N ALA A 20 -0.54 -26.77 -64.14
CA ALA A 20 0.36 -26.17 -63.18
C ALA A 20 -0.48 -25.35 -62.18
N ALA A 21 -0.74 -25.89 -60.99
CA ALA A 21 -1.25 -25.16 -59.88
C ALA A 21 -0.18 -24.17 -59.38
N VAL A 22 -0.29 -22.91 -59.77
CA VAL A 22 0.48 -21.82 -59.16
C VAL A 22 -0.10 -21.62 -57.76
N VAL A 23 0.55 -22.19 -56.73
CA VAL A 23 0.33 -21.85 -55.36
C VAL A 23 0.93 -20.45 -55.15
N LEU A 24 0.10 -19.39 -55.20
CA LEU A 24 0.44 -18.12 -54.67
C LEU A 24 0.52 -18.30 -53.11
N SER A 25 1.71 -18.56 -52.63
CA SER A 25 2.03 -18.33 -51.21
C SER A 25 1.96 -16.84 -50.98
N SER A 26 0.82 -16.36 -50.49
CA SER A 26 0.75 -15.04 -49.88
C SER A 26 1.67 -15.09 -48.64
N LEU A 27 2.91 -14.61 -48.82
CA LEU A 27 3.70 -14.11 -47.69
C LEU A 27 2.90 -12.96 -47.10
N VAL A 28 2.05 -13.28 -46.13
CA VAL A 28 1.67 -12.30 -45.14
C VAL A 28 2.98 -11.99 -44.42
N ALA A 29 3.64 -10.92 -44.80
CA ALA A 29 4.70 -10.34 -43.99
C ALA A 29 4.06 -10.15 -42.60
N ALA A 30 4.46 -10.97 -41.63
CA ALA A 30 4.14 -10.70 -40.25
C ALA A 30 4.67 -9.30 -39.99
N VAL A 31 3.77 -8.33 -39.86
CA VAL A 31 4.11 -7.02 -39.30
C VAL A 31 4.78 -7.37 -37.98
N PRO A 32 6.04 -6.98 -37.75
CA PRO A 32 6.65 -7.25 -36.45
C PRO A 32 5.69 -6.68 -35.41
N ALA A 33 5.25 -7.50 -34.47
CA ALA A 33 4.44 -7.06 -33.36
C ALA A 33 5.19 -5.86 -32.75
N ARG A 34 4.61 -4.68 -32.82
CA ARG A 34 5.18 -3.50 -32.22
C ARG A 34 5.43 -3.89 -30.77
N ALA A 35 6.64 -3.70 -30.26
CA ALA A 35 6.92 -3.90 -28.85
C ALA A 35 5.88 -3.07 -28.10
N ALA A 36 5.22 -3.69 -27.12
CA ALA A 36 4.26 -2.97 -26.31
C ALA A 36 4.95 -1.76 -25.69
N ASP A 37 4.27 -0.63 -25.62
CA ASP A 37 4.81 0.55 -24.94
C ASP A 37 4.88 0.29 -23.43
N ALA A 38 5.86 0.88 -22.74
CA ALA A 38 5.99 0.79 -21.29
C ALA A 38 4.75 1.38 -20.60
N VAL A 39 4.37 0.83 -19.47
CA VAL A 39 3.23 1.29 -18.65
C VAL A 39 3.78 2.17 -17.55
N TYR A 40 3.32 3.43 -17.50
CA TYR A 40 3.76 4.43 -16.52
C TYR A 40 2.79 4.63 -15.36
N ASP A 41 1.54 4.22 -15.53
CA ASP A 41 0.47 4.20 -14.53
C ASP A 41 -0.15 2.80 -14.54
N PRO A 42 0.48 1.83 -13.86
CA PRO A 42 0.06 0.43 -13.93
C PRO A 42 -1.20 0.11 -13.14
N VAL A 43 -1.52 0.90 -12.12
CA VAL A 43 -2.74 0.76 -11.30
C VAL A 43 -3.45 2.12 -11.25
N PRO A 44 -4.22 2.48 -12.32
CA PRO A 44 -4.83 3.81 -12.43
C PRO A 44 -5.94 4.07 -11.39
N GLU A 45 -6.43 3.03 -10.71
CA GLU A 45 -7.44 3.16 -9.66
C GLU A 45 -6.81 3.69 -8.38
N GLN A 46 -7.10 4.94 -8.08
CA GLN A 46 -6.59 5.57 -6.86
C GLN A 46 -7.23 4.98 -5.60
N GLN A 47 -6.50 5.07 -4.48
CA GLN A 47 -7.00 4.67 -3.19
C GLN A 47 -8.23 5.52 -2.81
N ILE A 48 -9.34 4.83 -2.52
CA ILE A 48 -10.60 5.48 -2.15
C ILE A 48 -10.46 6.06 -0.73
N GLN A 49 -10.70 7.35 -0.56
CA GLN A 49 -10.75 7.93 0.78
C GLN A 49 -11.98 7.39 1.51
N SER A 50 -11.78 6.55 2.52
CA SER A 50 -12.90 6.02 3.30
C SER A 50 -13.45 7.06 4.27
N ARG A 51 -14.76 7.06 4.44
CA ARG A 51 -15.39 7.77 5.56
C ARG A 51 -15.14 7.09 6.91
N LEU A 52 -14.78 5.80 6.89
CA LEU A 52 -14.41 5.06 8.10
C LEU A 52 -13.00 5.47 8.55
N GLY A 53 -12.85 5.75 9.82
CA GLY A 53 -11.57 6.02 10.43
C GLY A 53 -11.36 5.23 11.72
N LEU A 54 -10.10 5.10 12.12
CA LEU A 54 -9.65 4.36 13.30
C LEU A 54 -9.40 5.32 14.47
N VAL A 55 -9.84 4.93 15.65
CA VAL A 55 -9.43 5.60 16.90
C VAL A 55 -8.20 4.87 17.45
N LEU A 56 -7.09 5.61 17.59
CA LEU A 56 -5.79 5.11 18.03
C LEU A 56 -5.52 5.57 19.46
N THR A 57 -5.40 4.62 20.38
CA THR A 57 -5.02 4.88 21.77
C THR A 57 -3.61 4.38 22.01
N GLU A 58 -2.73 5.23 22.52
CA GLU A 58 -1.36 4.84 22.86
C GLU A 58 -1.39 3.67 23.85
N TYR A 59 -0.69 2.59 23.49
CA TYR A 59 -0.64 1.36 24.26
C TYR A 59 0.69 1.18 24.99
N ALA A 60 1.81 1.43 24.31
CA ALA A 60 3.15 1.27 24.87
C ALA A 60 4.15 2.22 24.21
N ALA A 61 5.16 2.64 24.96
CA ALA A 61 6.32 3.38 24.47
C ALA A 61 7.61 2.65 24.89
N PHE A 62 8.56 2.55 23.97
CA PHE A 62 9.80 1.80 24.17
C PHE A 62 10.98 2.73 24.44
N PRO A 63 11.98 2.31 25.22
CA PRO A 63 13.16 3.10 25.44
C PRO A 63 13.98 3.27 24.15
N LYS A 64 14.75 4.34 24.09
CA LYS A 64 15.65 4.58 22.96
C LYS A 64 16.67 3.43 22.85
N SER A 65 16.85 2.92 21.63
CA SER A 65 17.86 1.93 21.29
C SER A 65 18.77 2.44 20.17
N ASN A 66 19.93 1.83 19.99
CA ASN A 66 20.89 2.26 18.98
C ASN A 66 21.34 1.08 18.11
N PRO A 67 21.51 1.29 16.81
CA PRO A 67 22.07 0.28 15.91
C PRO A 67 23.52 -0.04 16.23
N THR A 68 23.93 -1.28 15.91
CA THR A 68 25.28 -1.77 16.10
C THR A 68 25.86 -2.31 14.77
N PRO A 69 27.02 -1.84 14.30
CA PRO A 69 27.71 -0.62 14.73
C PRO A 69 26.91 0.65 14.41
N THR A 70 27.36 1.81 14.92
CA THR A 70 26.74 3.10 14.59
C THR A 70 26.70 3.30 13.07
N PRO A 71 25.51 3.52 12.49
CA PRO A 71 25.35 3.61 11.04
C PRO A 71 25.82 4.96 10.49
N THR A 72 26.18 4.97 9.21
CA THR A 72 26.33 6.21 8.42
C THR A 72 25.00 6.69 7.83
N ASP A 73 24.06 5.79 7.60
CA ASP A 73 22.71 6.11 7.11
C ASP A 73 21.83 6.58 8.27
N GLN A 74 21.48 7.86 8.25
CA GLN A 74 20.66 8.48 9.30
C GLN A 74 19.24 7.92 9.39
N ARG A 75 18.72 7.28 8.33
CA ARG A 75 17.41 6.61 8.35
C ARG A 75 17.38 5.44 9.34
N LEU A 76 18.51 4.89 9.73
CA LEU A 76 18.65 3.85 10.76
C LEU A 76 18.62 4.39 12.18
N MET A 77 18.83 5.69 12.38
CA MET A 77 18.88 6.35 13.68
C MET A 77 17.48 6.72 14.17
N ARG A 78 16.63 5.70 14.34
CA ARG A 78 15.27 5.85 14.89
C ARG A 78 15.29 5.80 16.42
N HIS A 79 14.20 6.22 17.07
CA HIS A 79 14.09 6.17 18.53
C HIS A 79 14.20 4.73 19.06
N ALA A 80 13.37 3.84 18.53
CA ALA A 80 13.46 2.39 18.73
C ALA A 80 12.92 1.68 17.49
N ARG A 81 13.68 0.73 16.95
CA ARG A 81 13.36 0.06 15.69
C ARG A 81 12.42 -1.14 15.91
N ILE A 82 11.33 -0.92 16.69
CA ILE A 82 10.31 -1.94 16.97
C ILE A 82 9.64 -2.40 15.67
N ASN A 83 9.44 -3.71 15.50
CA ASN A 83 9.14 -4.26 14.18
C ASN A 83 7.80 -4.99 14.07
N THR A 84 7.23 -5.46 15.17
CA THR A 84 5.89 -6.03 15.29
C THR A 84 5.49 -6.14 16.76
N ILE A 85 4.23 -6.50 17.04
CA ILE A 85 3.76 -6.93 18.35
C ILE A 85 2.92 -8.18 18.18
N MET A 86 3.10 -9.17 19.03
CA MET A 86 2.33 -10.41 19.07
C MET A 86 2.11 -10.90 20.49
N GLU A 87 0.97 -11.51 20.78
CA GLU A 87 0.72 -12.13 22.07
C GLU A 87 1.35 -13.52 22.15
N LEU A 88 1.94 -13.87 23.30
CA LEU A 88 2.49 -15.19 23.55
C LEU A 88 1.37 -16.23 23.60
N PRO A 89 1.55 -17.42 22.97
CA PRO A 89 0.54 -18.47 22.97
C PRO A 89 0.56 -19.31 24.26
N ASP A 90 0.64 -18.65 25.42
CA ASP A 90 0.68 -19.27 26.75
C ASP A 90 -0.51 -18.86 27.64
N GLY A 91 -1.39 -18.01 27.11
CA GLY A 91 -2.57 -17.52 27.84
C GLY A 91 -2.26 -16.46 28.90
N SER A 92 -1.01 -15.99 29.01
CA SER A 92 -0.60 -14.99 29.99
C SER A 92 -1.02 -13.55 29.64
N GLY A 93 -1.40 -13.29 28.37
CA GLY A 93 -1.66 -11.96 27.86
C GLY A 93 -0.42 -11.10 27.65
N ARG A 94 0.80 -11.64 27.88
CA ARG A 94 2.06 -10.96 27.59
C ARG A 94 2.25 -10.82 26.07
N ARG A 95 2.81 -9.69 25.65
CA ARG A 95 3.05 -9.42 24.23
C ARG A 95 4.53 -9.21 23.95
N ALA A 96 5.03 -9.89 22.95
CA ALA A 96 6.43 -9.80 22.51
C ALA A 96 6.58 -8.70 21.45
N VAL A 97 7.63 -7.89 21.58
CA VAL A 97 8.00 -6.84 20.64
C VAL A 97 9.49 -6.93 20.37
N PRO A 98 9.92 -7.34 19.16
CA PRO A 98 11.31 -7.31 18.76
C PRO A 98 11.72 -5.91 18.33
N ASP A 99 12.89 -5.46 18.79
CA ASP A 99 13.58 -4.27 18.31
C ASP A 99 14.76 -4.70 17.42
N LEU A 100 14.84 -4.21 16.20
CA LEU A 100 15.95 -4.52 15.28
C LEU A 100 17.32 -4.22 15.90
N ASN A 101 17.41 -3.35 16.89
CA ASN A 101 18.66 -3.04 17.59
C ASN A 101 19.07 -4.10 18.63
N GLY A 102 18.24 -5.16 18.81
CA GLY A 102 18.65 -6.40 19.46
C GLY A 102 17.89 -6.79 20.71
N SER A 103 16.98 -5.99 21.22
CA SER A 103 16.19 -6.34 22.40
C SER A 103 14.87 -7.02 22.01
N LEU A 104 14.55 -8.16 22.66
CA LEU A 104 13.20 -8.69 22.71
C LEU A 104 12.54 -8.19 23.99
N TYR A 105 11.50 -7.40 23.82
CA TYR A 105 10.69 -6.93 24.94
C TYR A 105 9.47 -7.82 25.13
N LEU A 106 9.09 -8.04 26.41
CA LEU A 106 7.73 -8.42 26.78
C LEU A 106 6.99 -7.19 27.32
N VAL A 107 5.74 -7.03 26.90
CA VAL A 107 4.87 -5.93 27.30
C VAL A 107 3.72 -6.52 28.12
N ARG A 108 3.53 -5.98 29.33
CA ARG A 108 2.39 -6.26 30.20
C ARG A 108 1.76 -4.93 30.60
N ASP A 109 0.48 -4.77 30.40
CA ASP A 109 -0.27 -3.55 30.73
C ASP A 109 0.37 -2.26 30.17
N GLY A 110 0.90 -2.33 28.94
CA GLY A 110 1.57 -1.22 28.25
C GLY A 110 3.02 -0.97 28.68
N LEU A 111 3.53 -1.68 29.67
CA LEU A 111 4.90 -1.50 30.19
C LEU A 111 5.86 -2.52 29.58
N PRO A 112 6.85 -2.08 28.75
CA PRO A 112 7.86 -2.96 28.19
C PRO A 112 8.99 -3.24 29.19
N HIS A 113 9.46 -4.48 29.20
CA HIS A 113 10.69 -4.90 29.88
C HIS A 113 11.50 -5.83 28.98
N VAL A 114 12.82 -5.83 29.10
CA VAL A 114 13.69 -6.67 28.28
C VAL A 114 13.57 -8.13 28.74
N TYR A 115 13.08 -8.98 27.84
CA TYR A 115 13.02 -10.43 28.03
C TYR A 115 14.33 -11.11 27.65
N LEU A 116 14.91 -10.72 26.48
CA LEU A 116 16.14 -11.28 25.94
C LEU A 116 16.96 -10.21 25.23
N ASP A 117 18.26 -10.13 25.53
CA ASP A 117 19.23 -9.36 24.79
C ASP A 117 19.87 -10.23 23.71
N VAL A 118 19.32 -10.16 22.49
CA VAL A 118 19.83 -10.87 21.32
C VAL A 118 21.15 -10.26 20.86
N ALA A 119 21.29 -8.92 20.87
CA ALA A 119 22.51 -8.25 20.46
C ALA A 119 23.70 -8.63 21.36
N GLY A 120 23.53 -8.59 22.69
CA GLY A 120 24.55 -9.03 23.63
C GLY A 120 24.88 -10.51 23.50
N THR A 121 23.87 -11.36 23.24
CA THR A 121 24.08 -12.81 23.07
C THR A 121 24.93 -13.16 21.86
N PHE A 122 24.83 -12.40 20.76
CA PHE A 122 25.59 -12.64 19.53
C PHE A 122 26.73 -11.65 19.28
N ALA A 123 27.06 -10.83 20.29
CA ALA A 123 28.21 -9.93 20.21
C ALA A 123 29.51 -10.72 20.01
N PRO A 124 30.48 -10.21 19.25
CA PRO A 124 30.49 -8.95 18.50
C PRO A 124 29.95 -9.09 17.06
N ARG A 125 29.29 -10.19 16.70
CA ARG A 125 28.81 -10.49 15.34
C ARG A 125 27.45 -9.94 15.01
N PHE A 126 26.62 -9.70 16.01
CA PHE A 126 25.33 -9.05 15.81
C PHE A 126 25.47 -7.75 15.05
N PHE A 127 24.59 -7.52 14.08
CA PHE A 127 24.74 -6.42 13.16
C PHE A 127 23.37 -5.82 12.78
N SER A 128 23.18 -4.54 13.09
CA SER A 128 21.97 -3.80 12.77
C SER A 128 22.23 -2.42 12.15
N GLY A 129 23.50 -2.08 11.91
CA GLY A 129 23.97 -0.75 11.52
C GLY A 129 24.09 -0.51 10.02
N GLN A 130 23.52 -1.38 9.16
CA GLN A 130 23.41 -1.16 7.71
C GLN A 130 21.98 -1.43 7.25
N GLY A 131 21.59 -1.65 6.15
CA GLY A 131 20.24 -1.98 5.64
C GLY A 131 19.04 -1.83 6.59
N LEU A 132 17.94 -1.33 6.11
CA LEU A 132 16.77 -0.97 6.91
C LEU A 132 16.09 -2.18 7.62
N GLY A 133 16.27 -3.40 7.10
CA GLY A 133 15.75 -4.65 7.67
C GLY A 133 16.75 -5.45 8.51
N GLN A 134 18.00 -5.01 8.64
CA GLN A 134 19.03 -5.74 9.40
C GLN A 134 18.93 -5.52 10.91
N GLY A 135 19.34 -6.54 11.66
CA GLY A 135 19.31 -6.59 13.10
C GLY A 135 18.50 -7.78 13.62
N PHE A 136 17.82 -7.62 14.74
CA PHE A 136 16.86 -8.59 15.27
C PHE A 136 15.50 -8.43 14.56
N GLY A 137 15.35 -9.09 13.40
CA GLY A 137 14.26 -8.86 12.47
C GLY A 137 12.89 -9.33 12.99
N TYR A 138 12.81 -10.54 13.55
CA TYR A 138 11.51 -11.11 13.92
C TYR A 138 11.64 -12.16 15.03
N VAL A 139 10.50 -12.44 15.71
CA VAL A 139 10.36 -13.51 16.68
C VAL A 139 9.08 -14.31 16.39
N ALA A 140 9.09 -15.63 16.57
CA ALA A 140 7.93 -16.49 16.49
C ALA A 140 7.90 -17.46 17.66
N PHE A 141 6.81 -17.52 18.40
CA PHE A 141 6.63 -18.45 19.50
C PHE A 141 5.97 -19.74 18.98
N HIS A 142 6.52 -20.89 19.38
CA HIS A 142 5.90 -22.18 19.06
C HIS A 142 4.47 -22.21 19.62
N PRO A 143 3.48 -22.78 18.91
CA PRO A 143 2.09 -22.82 19.40
C PRO A 143 1.93 -23.45 20.80
N ASP A 144 2.84 -24.34 21.22
CA ASP A 144 2.91 -24.94 22.55
C ASP A 144 3.94 -24.26 23.47
N PHE A 145 4.30 -22.98 23.24
CA PHE A 145 5.34 -22.30 24.01
C PHE A 145 5.17 -22.43 25.52
N GLY A 146 3.94 -22.27 26.02
CA GLY A 146 3.65 -22.40 27.45
C GLY A 146 3.98 -23.78 28.05
N ARG A 147 4.17 -24.81 27.20
CA ARG A 147 4.54 -26.19 27.63
C ARG A 147 5.98 -26.56 27.33
N ASN A 148 6.48 -26.10 26.14
CA ASN A 148 7.80 -26.52 25.64
C ASN A 148 8.87 -25.44 25.71
N GLY A 149 8.52 -24.19 26.02
CA GLY A 149 9.40 -23.06 26.14
C GLY A 149 10.05 -22.60 24.83
N ARG A 150 9.64 -23.13 23.67
CA ARG A 150 10.33 -22.91 22.39
C ARG A 150 9.83 -21.64 21.70
N PHE A 151 10.79 -20.85 21.25
CA PHE A 151 10.54 -19.72 20.34
C PHE A 151 11.74 -19.55 19.40
N TYR A 152 11.53 -18.80 18.34
CA TYR A 152 12.50 -18.65 17.22
C TYR A 152 12.73 -17.17 16.95
N THR A 153 13.98 -16.82 16.70
CA THR A 153 14.35 -15.43 16.35
C THR A 153 15.08 -15.41 15.04
N VAL A 154 14.95 -14.29 14.32
CA VAL A 154 15.78 -13.93 13.16
C VAL A 154 16.71 -12.81 13.55
N HIS A 155 18.02 -13.00 13.35
CA HIS A 155 18.98 -11.93 13.52
C HIS A 155 20.00 -11.93 12.38
N THR A 156 20.75 -10.85 12.25
CA THR A 156 21.81 -10.71 11.24
C THR A 156 23.19 -10.62 11.87
N GLU A 157 24.15 -11.27 11.20
CA GLU A 157 25.59 -11.22 11.54
C GLU A 157 26.40 -10.67 10.39
N SER A 158 27.43 -9.88 10.72
CA SER A 158 28.40 -9.32 9.77
C SER A 158 29.70 -10.11 9.69
N PRO A 159 30.51 -9.96 8.61
CA PRO A 159 31.86 -10.51 8.54
C PRO A 159 32.80 -9.99 9.67
N PRO A 160 33.85 -10.74 10.00
CA PRO A 160 34.22 -12.07 9.51
C PRO A 160 33.29 -13.13 10.10
N PHE A 161 32.77 -14.03 9.22
CA PHE A 161 31.84 -15.06 9.63
C PHE A 161 32.54 -16.19 10.39
N THR A 162 31.86 -16.75 11.39
CA THR A 162 32.36 -17.84 12.21
C THR A 162 31.85 -19.21 11.79
N ALA A 163 30.82 -19.23 10.94
CA ALA A 163 30.22 -20.45 10.42
C ALA A 163 29.89 -20.31 8.94
N THR A 164 29.97 -21.44 8.21
CA THR A 164 29.53 -21.54 6.83
C THR A 164 27.99 -21.51 6.78
N PRO A 165 27.37 -20.71 5.90
CA PRO A 165 25.92 -20.73 5.74
C PRO A 165 25.45 -22.02 5.07
N ASP A 166 24.21 -22.41 5.34
CA ASP A 166 23.55 -23.55 4.70
C ASP A 166 23.33 -23.28 3.20
N TYR A 167 23.00 -22.01 2.90
CA TYR A 167 22.83 -21.49 1.54
C TYR A 167 23.45 -20.10 1.44
N SER A 168 23.99 -19.73 0.28
CA SER A 168 24.69 -18.47 0.12
C SER A 168 24.61 -17.93 -1.30
N GLN A 169 24.36 -16.62 -1.41
CA GLN A 169 24.62 -15.89 -2.64
C GLN A 169 26.12 -15.59 -2.80
N PRO A 170 26.61 -15.39 -4.02
CA PRO A 170 27.95 -14.88 -4.25
C PRO A 170 28.17 -13.54 -3.52
N ASN A 171 29.42 -13.28 -3.07
CA ASN A 171 29.80 -12.03 -2.39
C ASN A 171 28.95 -11.72 -1.16
N THR A 172 28.62 -12.71 -0.35
CA THR A 172 27.84 -12.57 0.86
C THR A 172 28.35 -11.43 1.76
N VAL A 173 27.48 -10.49 2.08
CA VAL A 173 27.79 -9.32 2.92
C VAL A 173 27.24 -9.44 4.34
N PHE A 174 26.20 -10.26 4.55
CA PHE A 174 25.71 -10.62 5.89
C PHE A 174 25.05 -12.01 5.88
N HIS A 175 24.94 -12.62 7.05
CA HIS A 175 24.13 -13.81 7.26
C HIS A 175 22.82 -13.45 7.98
N GLY A 176 21.68 -13.97 7.49
CA GLY A 176 20.41 -14.07 8.21
C GLY A 176 20.35 -15.42 8.93
N ILE A 177 20.10 -15.41 10.24
CA ILE A 177 20.18 -16.61 11.07
C ILE A 177 18.88 -16.82 11.81
N ILE A 178 18.35 -18.03 11.74
CA ILE A 178 17.22 -18.48 12.56
C ILE A 178 17.78 -19.28 13.75
N THR A 179 17.47 -18.81 14.95
CA THR A 179 17.87 -19.44 16.22
C THR A 179 16.62 -19.90 16.96
N GLU A 180 16.60 -21.17 17.37
CA GLU A 180 15.66 -21.73 18.35
C GLU A 180 16.16 -21.44 19.76
N TRP A 181 15.26 -20.99 20.61
CA TRP A 181 15.45 -20.80 22.03
C TRP A 181 14.51 -21.73 22.80
N THR A 182 14.99 -22.25 23.93
CA THR A 182 14.15 -23.04 24.82
C THR A 182 14.25 -22.43 26.22
N ALA A 183 13.17 -21.73 26.64
CA ALA A 183 13.08 -21.16 27.97
C ALA A 183 12.95 -22.26 29.01
N THR A 184 13.72 -22.16 30.08
CA THR A 184 13.64 -23.08 31.23
C THR A 184 12.30 -22.91 31.96
N ASP A 185 11.84 -21.68 32.08
CA ASP A 185 10.52 -21.32 32.59
C ASP A 185 9.80 -20.42 31.59
N PRO A 186 8.81 -20.91 30.84
CA PRO A 186 8.03 -20.12 29.91
C PRO A 186 7.25 -18.97 30.54
N ALA A 187 6.97 -19.04 31.85
CA ALA A 187 6.22 -18.00 32.56
C ALA A 187 7.10 -16.84 33.05
N ALA A 188 8.43 -17.02 33.05
CA ALA A 188 9.34 -15.99 33.50
C ALA A 188 9.30 -14.72 32.62
N ASP A 189 9.53 -13.57 33.23
CA ASP A 189 9.60 -12.27 32.54
C ASP A 189 11.01 -11.94 32.02
N THR A 190 12.01 -12.78 32.33
CA THR A 190 13.39 -12.70 31.81
C THR A 190 13.80 -14.07 31.31
N PHE A 191 14.42 -14.13 30.13
CA PHE A 191 14.84 -15.39 29.53
C PHE A 191 16.00 -16.03 30.31
N ALA A 192 15.81 -17.29 30.64
CA ALA A 192 16.88 -18.21 31.02
C ALA A 192 16.64 -19.52 30.27
N GLY A 193 17.66 -20.10 29.67
CA GLY A 193 17.50 -21.31 28.87
C GLY A 193 18.66 -21.62 27.95
N SER A 194 18.38 -22.41 26.93
CA SER A 194 19.33 -22.84 25.91
C SER A 194 18.94 -22.31 24.52
N ARG A 195 19.90 -22.36 23.58
CA ARG A 195 19.68 -22.02 22.18
C ARG A 195 20.41 -22.96 21.24
N ARG A 196 19.91 -23.08 20.01
CA ARG A 196 20.61 -23.72 18.90
C ARG A 196 20.31 -23.00 17.59
N GLU A 197 21.29 -22.96 16.68
CA GLU A 197 21.07 -22.46 15.32
C GLU A 197 20.25 -23.47 14.52
N VAL A 198 19.25 -23.00 13.76
CA VAL A 198 18.39 -23.81 12.92
C VAL A 198 18.78 -23.69 11.45
N LEU A 199 18.87 -22.46 10.94
CA LEU A 199 19.13 -22.17 9.52
C LEU A 199 19.95 -20.90 9.41
N ARG A 200 20.94 -20.91 8.52
CA ARG A 200 21.83 -19.77 8.20
C ARG A 200 21.84 -19.54 6.69
N ILE A 201 21.45 -18.35 6.26
CA ILE A 201 21.42 -17.95 4.83
C ILE A 201 22.35 -16.74 4.65
N GLY A 202 23.24 -16.84 3.66
CA GLY A 202 24.14 -15.74 3.26
C GLY A 202 23.53 -14.90 2.15
N PHE A 203 23.50 -13.58 2.33
CA PHE A 203 22.92 -12.61 1.39
C PHE A 203 23.99 -11.74 0.75
N GLY A 204 23.92 -11.53 -0.58
CA GLY A 204 24.89 -10.77 -1.36
C GLY A 204 24.67 -9.26 -1.35
N GLY A 205 23.48 -8.78 -1.00
CA GLY A 205 23.16 -7.36 -0.84
C GLY A 205 22.84 -7.01 0.60
N ARG A 206 22.51 -5.73 0.88
CA ARG A 206 22.32 -5.22 2.24
C ARG A 206 20.86 -5.15 2.68
N VAL A 207 19.91 -5.52 1.82
CA VAL A 207 18.47 -5.49 2.03
C VAL A 207 17.84 -6.83 1.65
N HIS A 208 16.55 -6.99 1.83
CA HIS A 208 15.78 -8.18 1.47
C HIS A 208 16.35 -9.50 2.03
N GLY A 209 16.63 -9.51 3.33
CA GLY A 209 17.04 -10.69 4.07
C GLY A 209 15.87 -11.59 4.45
N ILE A 210 15.95 -12.25 5.61
CA ILE A 210 14.81 -12.94 6.21
C ILE A 210 13.92 -11.89 6.88
N GLN A 211 12.71 -11.68 6.36
CA GLN A 211 11.82 -10.60 6.76
C GLN A 211 10.86 -10.98 7.89
N GLU A 212 10.33 -12.20 7.83
CA GLU A 212 9.40 -12.73 8.82
C GLU A 212 9.54 -14.24 8.97
N ILE A 213 9.34 -14.72 10.17
CA ILE A 213 9.11 -16.12 10.49
C ILE A 213 7.84 -16.26 11.32
N ASN A 214 6.99 -17.25 11.06
CA ASN A 214 5.78 -17.43 11.85
C ASN A 214 5.23 -18.86 11.76
N PHE A 215 4.40 -19.23 12.72
CA PHE A 215 3.60 -20.46 12.70
C PHE A 215 2.19 -20.13 12.23
N ASN A 216 1.55 -21.07 11.53
CA ASN A 216 0.15 -20.93 11.15
C ASN A 216 -0.76 -20.95 12.40
N PRO A 217 -1.38 -19.82 12.79
CA PRO A 217 -2.20 -19.74 14.00
C PRO A 217 -3.55 -20.46 13.85
N THR A 218 -3.89 -20.94 12.65
CA THR A 218 -5.12 -21.71 12.39
C THR A 218 -4.88 -23.21 12.43
N ALA A 219 -3.62 -23.66 12.40
CA ALA A 219 -3.25 -25.05 12.52
C ALA A 219 -3.54 -25.57 13.95
N ARG A 220 -3.99 -26.80 14.04
CA ARG A 220 -4.35 -27.44 15.31
C ARG A 220 -3.46 -28.63 15.60
N PRO A 221 -3.24 -29.01 16.87
CA PRO A 221 -2.52 -30.24 17.21
C PRO A 221 -3.04 -31.45 16.43
N GLY A 222 -2.13 -32.20 15.83
CA GLY A 222 -2.44 -33.36 14.98
C GLY A 222 -2.73 -33.08 13.52
N THR A 223 -2.81 -31.81 13.11
CA THR A 223 -2.84 -31.47 11.66
C THR A 223 -1.44 -31.40 11.09
N ALA A 224 -1.31 -31.62 9.76
CA ALA A 224 -0.02 -31.65 9.06
C ALA A 224 0.76 -30.33 9.07
N ASP A 225 0.11 -29.22 9.41
CA ASP A 225 0.71 -27.88 9.40
C ASP A 225 1.05 -27.37 10.83
N TYR A 226 0.64 -28.12 11.86
CA TYR A 226 0.88 -27.70 13.24
C TYR A 226 2.35 -27.78 13.61
N GLY A 227 2.89 -26.67 14.13
CA GLY A 227 4.30 -26.58 14.53
C GLY A 227 5.28 -26.41 13.37
N LEU A 228 4.81 -26.26 12.14
CA LEU A 228 5.68 -25.92 11.01
C LEU A 228 5.97 -24.42 10.95
N LEU A 229 7.24 -24.07 10.77
CA LEU A 229 7.72 -22.69 10.71
C LEU A 229 7.79 -22.21 9.26
N TYR A 230 7.07 -21.15 8.96
CA TYR A 230 7.15 -20.44 7.68
C TYR A 230 8.20 -19.35 7.74
N ILE A 231 8.92 -19.12 6.64
CA ILE A 231 10.06 -18.20 6.57
C ILE A 231 9.98 -17.41 5.28
N ALA A 232 9.81 -16.10 5.37
CA ALA A 232 9.86 -15.19 4.24
C ALA A 232 11.31 -14.74 4.02
N ALA A 233 11.94 -15.23 2.96
CA ALA A 233 13.30 -14.91 2.57
C ALA A 233 13.29 -14.07 1.29
N GLY A 234 13.78 -12.84 1.37
CA GLY A 234 13.89 -11.94 0.22
C GLY A 234 15.00 -12.35 -0.75
N ASP A 235 15.09 -11.62 -1.85
CA ASP A 235 16.03 -11.90 -2.95
C ASP A 235 17.48 -11.47 -2.65
N GLY A 236 17.73 -10.85 -1.50
CA GLY A 236 19.04 -10.38 -1.06
C GLY A 236 19.40 -8.99 -1.57
N GLY A 237 18.57 -8.33 -2.34
CA GLY A 237 18.84 -6.98 -2.84
C GLY A 237 20.07 -6.88 -3.74
N VAL A 238 20.35 -7.93 -4.52
CA VAL A 238 21.52 -7.99 -5.42
C VAL A 238 21.22 -7.44 -6.81
N GLY A 239 20.11 -6.73 -6.96
CA GLY A 239 19.70 -6.03 -8.17
C GLY A 239 18.66 -6.78 -9.01
N VAL A 240 18.07 -6.08 -9.97
CA VAL A 240 16.93 -6.53 -10.77
C VAL A 240 17.24 -7.70 -11.71
N ARG A 241 18.50 -7.93 -12.05
CA ARG A 241 18.93 -9.06 -12.89
C ARG A 241 19.12 -10.36 -12.11
N ASN A 242 18.79 -10.36 -10.82
CA ASN A 242 18.86 -11.52 -9.96
C ASN A 242 17.92 -12.62 -10.46
N THR A 243 18.45 -13.83 -10.66
CA THR A 243 17.67 -15.00 -11.10
C THR A 243 17.32 -15.96 -9.95
N ASP A 244 17.84 -15.72 -8.74
CA ASP A 244 17.60 -16.58 -7.58
C ASP A 244 16.12 -16.74 -7.24
N PRO A 245 15.24 -15.72 -7.36
CA PRO A 245 13.82 -15.90 -7.09
C PRO A 245 13.14 -16.99 -7.90
N GLN A 246 13.62 -17.27 -9.13
CA GLN A 246 13.14 -18.35 -9.98
C GLN A 246 13.98 -19.64 -9.90
N ASN A 247 15.16 -19.57 -9.28
CA ASN A 247 16.04 -20.73 -9.11
C ASN A 247 15.60 -21.59 -7.92
N LEU A 248 15.10 -22.79 -8.19
CA LEU A 248 14.62 -23.70 -7.15
C LEU A 248 15.71 -24.30 -6.26
N ALA A 249 16.99 -24.18 -6.64
CA ALA A 249 18.13 -24.62 -5.83
C ALA A 249 18.57 -23.57 -4.79
N MET A 250 17.89 -22.39 -4.70
CA MET A 250 18.23 -21.30 -3.81
C MET A 250 17.02 -20.89 -2.96
N PRO A 251 17.24 -20.55 -1.66
CA PRO A 251 16.15 -20.11 -0.79
C PRO A 251 15.79 -18.64 -0.95
N HIS A 252 16.58 -17.86 -1.72
CA HIS A 252 16.41 -16.43 -1.92
C HIS A 252 15.18 -16.13 -2.81
N GLY A 253 14.37 -15.16 -2.40
CA GLY A 253 13.12 -14.81 -3.07
C GLY A 253 12.04 -15.90 -2.93
N LYS A 254 11.91 -16.50 -1.75
CA LYS A 254 11.02 -17.63 -1.46
C LYS A 254 10.24 -17.44 -0.16
N LEU A 255 9.10 -18.07 -0.10
CA LEU A 255 8.50 -18.49 1.17
C LEU A 255 8.91 -19.94 1.40
N LEU A 256 9.60 -20.21 2.51
CA LEU A 256 10.02 -21.56 2.92
C LEU A 256 9.10 -22.05 4.02
N ARG A 257 9.03 -23.39 4.18
CA ARG A 257 8.34 -24.04 5.31
C ARG A 257 9.15 -25.22 5.82
N ILE A 258 9.49 -25.21 7.09
CA ILE A 258 10.31 -26.24 7.74
C ILE A 258 9.62 -26.82 8.98
N ASP A 259 10.02 -28.03 9.39
CA ASP A 259 9.72 -28.57 10.70
C ASP A 259 10.91 -28.32 11.63
N PRO A 260 10.86 -27.34 12.53
CA PRO A 260 11.99 -27.04 13.39
C PRO A 260 12.31 -28.15 14.41
N ALA A 261 11.40 -29.11 14.61
CA ALA A 261 11.62 -30.28 15.48
C ALA A 261 12.21 -31.49 14.73
N GLY A 262 12.21 -31.46 13.39
CA GLY A 262 12.75 -32.51 12.55
C GLY A 262 14.28 -32.47 12.39
N SER A 263 14.83 -33.42 11.64
CA SER A 263 16.28 -33.52 11.41
C SER A 263 16.68 -34.08 10.06
N ASN A 264 15.73 -34.20 9.12
CA ASN A 264 16.02 -34.77 7.79
C ASN A 264 16.51 -33.77 6.73
N ALA A 265 16.69 -32.49 7.11
CA ALA A 265 17.35 -31.50 6.27
C ALA A 265 18.86 -31.79 6.11
N PRO A 266 19.53 -31.28 5.05
CA PRO A 266 20.96 -31.54 4.83
C PRO A 266 21.85 -31.16 6.00
N ASN A 267 21.51 -30.11 6.75
CA ASN A 267 22.27 -29.67 7.93
C ASN A 267 21.92 -30.44 9.22
N GLY A 268 20.92 -31.33 9.21
CA GLY A 268 20.46 -32.12 10.35
C GLY A 268 19.82 -31.32 11.49
N ARG A 269 19.55 -30.02 11.29
CA ARG A 269 19.07 -29.11 12.37
C ARG A 269 17.58 -28.80 12.29
N TYR A 270 16.91 -29.18 11.23
CA TYR A 270 15.47 -29.10 11.03
C TYR A 270 14.97 -30.21 10.11
N GLY A 271 13.68 -30.34 9.96
CA GLY A 271 13.04 -31.26 9.02
C GLY A 271 12.43 -30.56 7.83
N ILE A 272 12.35 -31.28 6.72
CA ILE A 272 11.63 -30.89 5.50
C ILE A 272 10.27 -31.60 5.54
N PRO A 273 9.15 -30.87 5.67
CA PRO A 273 7.82 -31.46 5.70
C PRO A 273 7.50 -32.18 4.38
N PRO A 274 7.03 -33.42 4.39
CA PRO A 274 6.70 -34.17 3.17
C PRO A 274 5.54 -33.53 2.36
N SER A 275 4.77 -32.67 2.99
CA SER A 275 3.68 -31.90 2.37
C SER A 275 4.14 -30.62 1.67
N ASN A 276 5.44 -30.33 1.62
CA ASN A 276 5.95 -29.20 0.84
C ASN A 276 5.86 -29.49 -0.66
N PRO A 277 5.47 -28.51 -1.47
CA PRO A 277 5.12 -28.71 -2.88
C PRO A 277 6.31 -29.11 -3.78
N PHE A 278 7.54 -28.86 -3.34
CA PHE A 278 8.74 -29.15 -4.14
C PHE A 278 9.54 -30.35 -3.63
N VAL A 279 9.06 -31.06 -2.62
CA VAL A 279 9.70 -32.29 -2.12
C VAL A 279 9.77 -33.34 -3.24
N GLY A 280 10.95 -33.93 -3.43
CA GLY A 280 11.20 -34.93 -4.47
C GLY A 280 11.36 -34.39 -5.90
N ARG A 281 11.23 -33.08 -6.10
CA ARG A 281 11.52 -32.46 -7.39
C ARG A 281 13.04 -32.29 -7.57
N ALA A 282 13.56 -32.90 -8.63
CA ALA A 282 15.00 -32.81 -8.92
C ALA A 282 15.48 -31.38 -9.09
N GLY A 283 16.57 -31.01 -8.41
CA GLY A 283 17.15 -29.67 -8.43
C GLY A 283 16.40 -28.60 -7.64
N ALA A 284 15.37 -28.99 -6.86
CA ALA A 284 14.64 -28.07 -6.01
C ALA A 284 14.90 -28.33 -4.52
N LEU A 285 14.95 -27.26 -3.73
CA LEU A 285 14.96 -27.33 -2.27
C LEU A 285 13.59 -27.80 -1.77
N GLY A 286 13.58 -28.78 -0.89
CA GLY A 286 12.35 -29.31 -0.31
C GLY A 286 11.68 -28.33 0.69
N GLU A 287 12.40 -27.36 1.17
CA GLU A 287 11.93 -26.30 2.05
C GLU A 287 10.96 -25.32 1.39
N ILE A 288 10.99 -25.24 0.06
CA ILE A 288 10.23 -24.23 -0.70
C ILE A 288 8.72 -24.47 -0.56
N TYR A 289 7.99 -23.42 -0.16
CA TYR A 289 6.54 -23.37 -0.12
C TYR A 289 5.95 -22.56 -1.29
N ALA A 290 6.57 -21.40 -1.64
CA ALA A 290 6.24 -20.59 -2.80
C ALA A 290 7.49 -19.85 -3.31
N VAL A 291 7.49 -19.42 -4.56
CA VAL A 291 8.66 -18.88 -5.28
C VAL A 291 8.37 -17.52 -5.93
N GLY A 292 9.43 -16.87 -6.43
CA GLY A 292 9.30 -15.70 -7.30
C GLY A 292 8.98 -14.39 -6.56
N MET A 293 9.66 -14.15 -5.45
CA MET A 293 9.48 -12.95 -4.62
C MET A 293 10.73 -12.08 -4.62
N ARG A 294 10.55 -10.75 -4.53
CA ARG A 294 11.62 -9.77 -4.29
C ARG A 294 11.85 -9.59 -2.81
N ASP A 295 10.91 -8.94 -2.15
CA ASP A 295 10.92 -8.71 -0.70
C ASP A 295 9.57 -9.10 -0.10
N PRO A 296 9.37 -10.39 0.26
CA PRO A 296 8.17 -10.86 0.92
C PRO A 296 8.12 -10.32 2.35
N HIS A 297 7.60 -9.09 2.51
CA HIS A 297 7.85 -8.29 3.69
C HIS A 297 7.13 -8.81 4.94
N ARG A 298 5.81 -9.11 4.81
CA ARG A 298 4.98 -9.64 5.90
C ARG A 298 3.91 -10.56 5.36
N PHE A 299 3.63 -11.62 6.11
CA PHE A 299 2.52 -12.52 5.82
C PHE A 299 1.66 -12.79 7.06
N SER A 300 0.40 -13.05 6.84
CA SER A 300 -0.54 -13.36 7.92
C SER A 300 -1.63 -14.32 7.45
N TRP A 301 -2.29 -14.97 8.38
CA TRP A 301 -3.44 -15.83 8.08
C TRP A 301 -4.74 -15.18 8.53
N ASP A 302 -5.74 -15.25 7.68
CA ASP A 302 -7.12 -15.01 8.12
C ASP A 302 -7.57 -16.14 9.03
N ARG A 303 -7.75 -15.84 10.31
CA ARG A 303 -8.12 -16.81 11.35
C ARG A 303 -9.48 -17.48 11.10
N ALA A 304 -10.36 -16.90 10.29
CA ALA A 304 -11.67 -17.47 9.98
C ALA A 304 -11.62 -18.45 8.81
N THR A 305 -10.74 -18.24 7.84
CA THR A 305 -10.71 -19.03 6.59
C THR A 305 -9.45 -19.87 6.42
N GLY A 306 -8.40 -19.58 7.18
CA GLY A 306 -7.06 -20.19 7.03
C GLY A 306 -6.30 -19.71 5.78
N ARG A 307 -6.81 -18.74 5.03
CA ARG A 307 -6.09 -18.18 3.89
C ARG A 307 -4.89 -17.36 4.36
N MET A 308 -3.78 -17.51 3.66
CA MET A 308 -2.58 -16.72 3.89
C MET A 308 -2.55 -15.54 2.92
N TYR A 309 -2.24 -14.36 3.43
CA TYR A 309 -1.98 -13.16 2.66
C TYR A 309 -0.55 -12.67 2.91
N LEU A 310 0.09 -12.19 1.85
CA LEU A 310 1.48 -11.73 1.88
C LEU A 310 1.58 -10.36 1.23
N GLY A 311 2.15 -9.39 1.96
CA GLY A 311 2.56 -8.10 1.44
C GLY A 311 3.94 -8.22 0.80
N HIS A 312 4.05 -7.85 -0.46
CA HIS A 312 5.25 -7.96 -1.27
C HIS A 312 5.67 -6.59 -1.77
N ILE A 313 6.83 -6.13 -1.32
CA ILE A 313 7.42 -4.87 -1.75
C ILE A 313 8.01 -5.05 -3.15
N GLY A 314 7.52 -4.25 -4.09
CA GLY A 314 7.96 -4.23 -5.47
C GLY A 314 9.30 -3.54 -5.70
N GLU A 315 9.68 -3.35 -6.95
CA GLU A 315 10.96 -2.68 -7.29
C GLU A 315 10.76 -1.17 -7.37
N HIS A 316 9.95 -0.71 -8.30
CA HIS A 316 9.75 0.72 -8.55
C HIS A 316 8.30 1.08 -8.88
N ALA A 317 7.46 0.09 -9.12
CA ALA A 317 6.16 0.39 -9.71
C ALA A 317 4.98 -0.12 -8.86
N ILE A 318 5.07 -1.29 -8.22
CA ILE A 318 3.87 -1.93 -7.68
C ILE A 318 4.09 -2.52 -6.29
N GLU A 319 3.27 -2.07 -5.35
CA GLU A 319 3.11 -2.66 -4.02
C GLU A 319 1.92 -3.62 -4.01
N ALA A 320 2.15 -4.87 -3.60
CA ALA A 320 1.18 -5.93 -3.86
C ALA A 320 0.81 -6.76 -2.63
N ILE A 321 -0.45 -7.18 -2.56
CA ILE A 321 -0.95 -8.19 -1.63
C ILE A 321 -1.33 -9.43 -2.42
N TYR A 322 -0.76 -10.57 -2.04
CA TYR A 322 -1.04 -11.88 -2.64
C TYR A 322 -1.80 -12.79 -1.69
N GLU A 323 -2.75 -13.59 -2.20
CA GLU A 323 -3.23 -14.80 -1.53
C GLU A 323 -2.26 -15.92 -1.87
N VAL A 324 -1.61 -16.51 -0.86
CA VAL A 324 -0.54 -17.51 -1.02
C VAL A 324 -1.08 -18.93 -0.88
N ARG A 325 -0.69 -19.82 -1.81
CA ARG A 325 -0.94 -21.26 -1.75
C ARG A 325 0.35 -22.06 -2.00
N PRO A 326 0.40 -23.32 -1.57
CA PRO A 326 1.56 -24.15 -1.84
C PRO A 326 1.86 -24.24 -3.34
N GLY A 327 3.11 -23.99 -3.72
CA GLY A 327 3.58 -24.10 -5.10
C GLY A 327 3.39 -22.86 -5.96
N ASP A 328 2.84 -21.78 -5.43
CA ASP A 328 2.67 -20.52 -6.15
C ASP A 328 4.01 -19.94 -6.61
N ASN A 329 3.97 -19.26 -7.77
CA ASN A 329 5.07 -18.48 -8.32
C ASN A 329 4.59 -17.05 -8.61
N PHE A 330 5.13 -16.08 -7.89
CA PHE A 330 4.75 -14.66 -8.00
C PHE A 330 5.50 -13.90 -9.10
N GLY A 331 6.39 -14.59 -9.80
CA GLY A 331 6.96 -14.14 -11.07
C GLY A 331 8.19 -13.27 -10.99
N TRP A 332 8.59 -12.75 -9.83
CA TRP A 332 9.81 -11.93 -9.73
C TRP A 332 11.06 -12.77 -10.11
N SER A 333 11.96 -12.33 -10.93
CA SER A 333 12.12 -10.99 -11.54
C SER A 333 11.64 -10.93 -13.01
N GLU A 334 10.73 -11.79 -13.42
CA GLU A 334 10.09 -11.76 -14.76
C GLU A 334 8.77 -10.94 -14.73
N ARG A 335 8.19 -10.79 -13.56
CA ARG A 335 6.94 -10.03 -13.29
C ARG A 335 7.11 -9.12 -12.10
N GLU A 336 6.48 -7.95 -12.18
CA GLU A 336 6.20 -7.07 -11.04
C GLU A 336 4.69 -6.80 -11.02
N GLY A 337 4.01 -7.17 -9.92
CA GLY A 337 2.55 -7.20 -9.90
C GLY A 337 1.98 -8.07 -11.02
N ALA A 338 1.03 -7.53 -11.78
CA ALA A 338 0.41 -8.18 -12.95
C ALA A 338 0.99 -7.64 -14.28
N PHE A 339 2.31 -7.41 -14.34
CA PHE A 339 2.99 -6.86 -15.51
C PHE A 339 4.29 -7.63 -15.81
N VAL A 340 4.72 -7.60 -17.06
CA VAL A 340 6.07 -8.03 -17.42
C VAL A 340 7.07 -7.03 -16.87
N PHE A 341 8.13 -7.52 -16.23
CA PHE A 341 9.23 -6.69 -15.76
C PHE A 341 10.45 -6.87 -16.69
N ASP A 342 10.85 -5.81 -17.39
CA ASP A 342 12.08 -5.82 -18.21
C ASP A 342 13.29 -5.46 -17.36
N LYS A 343 13.93 -6.49 -16.83
CA LYS A 343 15.19 -6.39 -16.07
C LYS A 343 16.41 -5.97 -16.91
N THR A 344 16.26 -5.85 -18.22
CA THR A 344 17.36 -5.47 -19.13
C THR A 344 17.36 -4.00 -19.49
N SER A 345 16.22 -3.31 -19.32
CA SER A 345 16.13 -1.87 -19.55
C SER A 345 17.14 -1.11 -18.68
N THR A 346 17.80 -0.15 -19.28
CA THR A 346 18.71 0.79 -18.60
C THR A 346 17.97 2.01 -18.05
N ASN A 347 16.76 2.26 -18.57
CA ASN A 347 15.85 3.28 -18.04
C ASN A 347 14.91 2.64 -17.02
N PRO A 348 14.97 2.98 -15.74
CA PRO A 348 14.09 2.41 -14.74
C PRO A 348 12.59 2.70 -15.00
N CYS A 349 12.27 3.76 -15.76
CA CYS A 349 10.92 4.09 -16.15
C CYS A 349 10.33 3.13 -17.18
N ASP A 350 11.16 2.49 -18.01
CA ASP A 350 10.73 1.65 -19.12
C ASP A 350 10.86 0.16 -18.74
N ARG A 351 10.40 -0.24 -17.56
CA ARG A 351 10.56 -1.61 -17.07
C ARG A 351 9.27 -2.41 -16.97
N ILE A 352 8.13 -1.74 -16.95
CA ILE A 352 6.82 -2.35 -16.77
C ILE A 352 6.08 -2.37 -18.10
N PHE A 353 5.63 -3.56 -18.53
CA PHE A 353 4.94 -3.79 -19.81
C PHE A 353 3.69 -4.65 -19.60
N PRO A 354 2.67 -4.52 -20.46
CA PRO A 354 1.49 -5.36 -20.41
C PRO A 354 1.84 -6.86 -20.51
N LEU A 355 1.03 -7.70 -19.87
CA LEU A 355 1.18 -9.16 -19.99
C LEU A 355 0.98 -9.61 -21.44
N PRO A 356 1.77 -10.59 -21.91
CA PRO A 356 1.58 -11.15 -23.24
C PRO A 356 0.29 -11.97 -23.32
N PRO A 357 -0.29 -12.16 -24.52
CA PRO A 357 -1.55 -12.90 -24.68
C PRO A 357 -1.53 -14.36 -24.19
N ASP A 358 -0.35 -14.96 -24.13
CA ASP A 358 -0.10 -16.33 -23.69
C ASP A 358 0.38 -16.43 -22.23
N ASP A 359 0.27 -15.34 -21.47
CA ASP A 359 0.80 -15.25 -20.09
C ASP A 359 0.31 -16.36 -19.16
N ALA A 360 -0.94 -16.79 -19.31
CA ALA A 360 -1.50 -17.90 -18.53
C ALA A 360 -0.68 -19.21 -18.64
N GLY A 361 0.07 -19.39 -19.72
CA GLY A 361 0.96 -20.54 -19.94
C GLY A 361 2.18 -20.56 -19.02
N PHE A 362 2.56 -19.42 -18.41
CA PHE A 362 3.70 -19.33 -17.48
C PHE A 362 3.34 -19.76 -16.06
N GLY A 363 2.05 -19.80 -15.71
CA GLY A 363 1.57 -20.27 -14.41
C GLY A 363 1.93 -19.35 -13.24
N TYR A 364 2.10 -18.05 -13.48
CA TYR A 364 2.32 -17.08 -12.42
C TYR A 364 1.05 -16.79 -11.63
N THR A 365 1.22 -16.38 -10.38
CA THR A 365 0.16 -15.95 -9.47
C THR A 365 0.22 -14.44 -9.33
N TYR A 366 -0.90 -13.77 -9.57
CA TYR A 366 -1.02 -12.32 -9.54
C TYR A 366 -1.64 -11.78 -8.26
N PRO A 367 -1.44 -10.47 -7.94
CA PRO A 367 -1.98 -9.85 -6.73
C PRO A 367 -3.50 -9.94 -6.64
N VAL A 368 -4.02 -9.93 -5.41
CA VAL A 368 -5.44 -9.78 -5.11
C VAL A 368 -5.81 -8.34 -4.74
N ALA A 369 -4.83 -7.53 -4.36
CA ALA A 369 -4.90 -6.09 -4.22
C ALA A 369 -3.51 -5.51 -4.51
N ALA A 370 -3.43 -4.34 -5.11
CA ALA A 370 -2.18 -3.66 -5.40
C ALA A 370 -2.41 -2.15 -5.52
N TYR A 371 -1.37 -1.37 -5.28
CA TYR A 371 -1.28 0.04 -5.62
C TYR A 371 0.08 0.31 -6.22
N ASP A 372 0.21 1.37 -6.97
CA ASP A 372 1.48 1.74 -7.58
C ASP A 372 2.13 2.93 -6.86
N HIS A 373 3.28 3.32 -7.36
CA HIS A 373 4.03 4.45 -6.83
C HIS A 373 3.52 5.80 -7.35
N GLU A 374 2.51 5.81 -8.24
CA GLU A 374 1.85 6.99 -8.81
C GLU A 374 2.83 8.12 -9.16
N PRO A 375 3.79 7.91 -10.07
CA PRO A 375 4.71 8.97 -10.44
C PRO A 375 3.95 10.09 -11.16
N ALA A 376 4.11 11.33 -10.68
CA ALA A 376 3.55 12.49 -11.38
C ALA A 376 4.17 12.62 -12.77
N PRO A 377 3.43 13.11 -13.79
CA PRO A 377 3.97 13.40 -15.11
C PRO A 377 5.22 14.28 -15.03
N GLY A 378 6.27 13.88 -15.73
CA GLY A 378 7.57 14.56 -15.69
C GLY A 378 8.41 14.23 -14.47
N TRP A 379 7.94 13.30 -13.61
CA TRP A 379 8.75 12.77 -12.51
C TRP A 379 9.90 11.91 -13.03
N ASP A 380 11.05 12.10 -12.43
CA ASP A 380 12.20 11.24 -12.66
C ASP A 380 11.99 9.91 -11.91
N CYS A 381 11.57 8.87 -12.62
CA CYS A 381 11.34 7.54 -12.05
C CYS A 381 12.61 6.86 -11.52
N THR A 382 13.76 7.52 -11.56
CA THR A 382 14.95 7.11 -10.82
C THR A 382 14.89 7.50 -9.35
N SER A 383 14.00 8.44 -8.99
CA SER A 383 13.81 8.89 -7.62
C SER A 383 12.92 7.91 -6.86
N ASP A 384 13.37 7.45 -5.71
CA ASP A 384 12.55 6.68 -4.77
C ASP A 384 11.43 7.57 -4.24
N VAL A 385 10.17 7.27 -4.55
CA VAL A 385 8.99 7.98 -4.01
C VAL A 385 8.69 7.55 -2.58
N GLY A 386 9.41 6.52 -2.09
CA GLY A 386 9.36 6.10 -0.71
C GLY A 386 8.12 5.30 -0.32
N VAL A 387 7.32 4.79 -1.24
CA VAL A 387 6.22 3.87 -0.94
C VAL A 387 6.74 2.44 -0.81
N ALA A 388 6.17 1.70 0.16
CA ALA A 388 6.46 0.29 0.38
C ALA A 388 5.36 -0.32 1.26
N VAL A 389 4.77 -1.44 0.84
CA VAL A 389 3.71 -2.09 1.61
C VAL A 389 4.23 -2.65 2.93
N ALA A 390 3.60 -2.26 4.04
CA ALA A 390 3.96 -2.74 5.37
C ALA A 390 3.45 -4.17 5.65
N GLY A 391 2.54 -4.69 4.81
CA GLY A 391 1.74 -5.87 5.12
C GLY A 391 0.63 -5.57 6.12
N GLY A 392 -0.13 -6.58 6.54
CA GLY A 392 -1.27 -6.38 7.42
C GLY A 392 -1.96 -7.65 7.88
N PHE A 393 -3.18 -7.49 8.41
CA PHE A 393 -3.97 -8.57 8.99
C PHE A 393 -5.44 -8.49 8.59
N VAL A 394 -6.08 -9.64 8.38
CA VAL A 394 -7.54 -9.70 8.34
C VAL A 394 -8.07 -9.50 9.75
N TYR A 395 -8.79 -8.42 9.97
CA TYR A 395 -9.35 -8.16 11.29
C TYR A 395 -10.51 -9.10 11.60
N ARG A 396 -10.39 -9.82 12.73
CA ARG A 396 -11.38 -10.76 13.24
C ARG A 396 -11.69 -10.52 14.74
N GLY A 397 -11.14 -9.46 15.30
CA GLY A 397 -11.37 -9.05 16.68
C GLY A 397 -12.84 -8.70 16.98
N ARG A 398 -13.13 -8.43 18.24
CA ARG A 398 -14.48 -8.14 18.74
C ARG A 398 -14.68 -6.68 19.08
N ASP A 399 -13.58 -5.99 19.45
CA ASP A 399 -13.63 -4.63 19.98
C ASP A 399 -14.04 -3.61 18.90
N VAL A 400 -13.71 -3.88 17.62
CA VAL A 400 -13.96 -2.96 16.49
C VAL A 400 -14.78 -3.64 15.38
N PRO A 401 -16.11 -3.84 15.56
CA PRO A 401 -16.94 -4.61 14.63
C PRO A 401 -16.94 -4.10 13.19
N ALA A 402 -16.75 -2.79 12.97
CA ALA A 402 -16.72 -2.17 11.65
C ALA A 402 -15.51 -2.60 10.80
N LEU A 403 -14.47 -3.16 11.42
CA LEU A 403 -13.29 -3.69 10.72
C LEU A 403 -13.41 -5.18 10.35
N ARG A 404 -14.40 -5.90 10.86
CA ARG A 404 -14.49 -7.35 10.61
C ARG A 404 -14.60 -7.65 9.12
N GLY A 405 -13.74 -8.55 8.65
CA GLY A 405 -13.69 -8.94 7.24
C GLY A 405 -12.86 -8.02 6.36
N LYS A 406 -12.22 -7.01 6.94
CA LYS A 406 -11.26 -6.15 6.23
C LYS A 406 -9.84 -6.64 6.46
N TYR A 407 -9.06 -6.70 5.38
CA TYR A 407 -7.61 -6.81 5.46
C TYR A 407 -7.07 -5.41 5.68
N VAL A 408 -6.61 -5.13 6.89
CA VAL A 408 -6.03 -3.82 7.27
C VAL A 408 -4.53 -3.90 7.11
N PHE A 409 -3.97 -3.00 6.34
CA PHE A 409 -2.55 -2.91 6.00
C PHE A 409 -2.14 -1.45 5.87
N GLY A 410 -0.96 -1.16 5.33
CA GLY A 410 -0.57 0.23 5.15
C GLY A 410 0.70 0.42 4.35
N ASP A 411 1.03 1.68 4.09
CA ASP A 411 2.31 2.06 3.54
C ASP A 411 3.32 2.31 4.66
N LEU A 412 4.47 1.66 4.53
CA LEU A 412 5.54 1.69 5.51
C LEU A 412 6.14 3.09 5.65
N VAL A 413 6.27 3.81 4.54
CA VAL A 413 7.03 5.05 4.45
C VAL A 413 6.22 6.21 4.97
N ASP A 414 5.08 6.50 4.35
CA ASP A 414 4.27 7.66 4.70
C ASP A 414 3.25 7.42 5.82
N GLY A 415 3.07 6.16 6.22
CA GLY A 415 2.21 5.81 7.35
C GLY A 415 0.71 5.79 7.03
N ARG A 416 0.33 5.79 5.75
CA ARG A 416 -1.08 5.57 5.37
C ARG A 416 -1.57 4.22 5.89
N VAL A 417 -2.72 4.22 6.53
CA VAL A 417 -3.41 2.99 6.94
C VAL A 417 -4.53 2.73 5.95
N LEU A 418 -4.50 1.54 5.38
CA LEU A 418 -5.33 1.12 4.27
C LEU A 418 -6.16 -0.11 4.64
N TYR A 419 -7.25 -0.36 3.92
CA TYR A 419 -7.92 -1.65 3.97
C TYR A 419 -8.49 -2.04 2.60
N THR A 420 -8.74 -3.33 2.45
CA THR A 420 -9.57 -3.89 1.39
C THR A 420 -10.52 -4.95 1.98
N GLU A 421 -11.67 -5.14 1.35
CA GLU A 421 -12.64 -6.15 1.79
C GLU A 421 -12.15 -7.55 1.37
N VAL A 422 -12.00 -8.46 2.34
CA VAL A 422 -11.46 -9.82 2.10
C VAL A 422 -12.30 -10.63 1.11
N ASP A 423 -13.60 -10.39 1.04
CA ASP A 423 -14.50 -11.07 0.10
C ASP A 423 -14.30 -10.61 -1.35
N GLN A 424 -13.67 -9.44 -1.55
CA GLN A 424 -13.27 -8.93 -2.86
C GLN A 424 -11.85 -9.38 -3.28
N MET A 425 -11.00 -9.76 -2.33
CA MET A 425 -9.64 -10.25 -2.57
C MET A 425 -9.66 -11.66 -3.19
N ARG A 426 -9.83 -11.76 -4.51
CA ARG A 426 -10.02 -13.02 -5.22
C ARG A 426 -8.97 -13.24 -6.28
N ARG A 427 -8.26 -14.37 -6.20
CA ARG A 427 -7.28 -14.77 -7.23
C ARG A 427 -7.92 -14.88 -8.61
N GLY A 428 -7.21 -14.37 -9.63
CA GLY A 428 -7.65 -14.41 -11.03
C GLY A 428 -8.87 -13.53 -11.32
N ARG A 429 -9.12 -12.52 -10.49
CA ARG A 429 -10.11 -11.46 -10.67
C ARG A 429 -9.42 -10.11 -10.69
N ASP A 430 -10.18 -9.06 -10.98
CA ASP A 430 -9.73 -7.69 -10.86
C ASP A 430 -9.22 -7.41 -9.44
N LEU A 431 -8.30 -6.48 -9.31
CA LEU A 431 -7.77 -6.06 -8.02
C LEU A 431 -8.90 -5.57 -7.10
N ALA A 432 -8.85 -5.99 -5.85
CA ALA A 432 -9.80 -5.50 -4.86
C ALA A 432 -9.54 -4.00 -4.59
N PRO A 433 -10.59 -3.17 -4.53
CA PRO A 433 -10.45 -1.74 -4.22
C PRO A 433 -9.75 -1.52 -2.89
N ILE A 434 -8.85 -0.55 -2.85
CA ILE A 434 -8.12 -0.15 -1.65
C ILE A 434 -8.74 1.13 -1.10
N HIS A 435 -9.01 1.12 0.20
CA HIS A 435 -9.59 2.25 0.92
C HIS A 435 -8.56 2.79 1.93
N ARG A 436 -8.41 4.11 1.97
CA ARG A 436 -7.60 4.82 2.94
C ARG A 436 -8.42 5.15 4.18
N LEU A 437 -7.94 4.75 5.36
CA LEU A 437 -8.57 5.02 6.65
C LEU A 437 -8.11 6.36 7.20
N ALA A 438 -9.03 7.18 7.64
CA ALA A 438 -8.70 8.31 8.49
C ALA A 438 -8.26 7.82 9.89
N LEU A 439 -7.45 8.60 10.58
CA LEU A 439 -7.00 8.29 11.94
C LEU A 439 -7.47 9.38 12.90
N PHE A 440 -7.80 8.97 14.12
CA PHE A 440 -8.27 9.85 15.17
C PHE A 440 -7.57 9.53 16.49
N ASP A 441 -7.32 10.56 17.29
CA ASP A 441 -6.96 10.41 18.69
C ASP A 441 -8.17 9.97 19.55
N PRO A 442 -8.00 9.61 20.82
CA PRO A 442 -9.11 9.24 21.68
C PRO A 442 -10.11 10.37 21.96
N ALA A 443 -9.72 11.63 21.78
CA ALA A 443 -10.62 12.77 21.90
C ALA A 443 -11.47 12.96 20.62
N GLY A 444 -11.12 12.26 19.55
CA GLY A 444 -11.81 12.30 18.26
C GLY A 444 -11.28 13.38 17.31
N ASN A 445 -10.11 13.93 17.57
CA ASN A 445 -9.44 14.82 16.62
C ASN A 445 -8.77 14.00 15.53
N PRO A 446 -8.86 14.42 14.26
CA PRO A 446 -8.13 13.78 13.17
C PRO A 446 -6.61 13.97 13.37
N VAL A 447 -5.87 12.89 13.09
CA VAL A 447 -4.41 12.85 13.21
C VAL A 447 -3.83 12.07 12.02
N ARG A 448 -2.55 12.32 11.70
CA ARG A 448 -1.79 11.49 10.76
C ARG A 448 -0.76 10.67 11.53
N MET A 449 -0.28 9.58 10.93
CA MET A 449 0.80 8.82 11.56
C MET A 449 2.08 9.65 11.72
N GLN A 450 2.35 10.59 10.80
CA GLN A 450 3.46 11.54 10.92
C GLN A 450 3.33 12.41 12.18
N ASP A 451 2.12 12.90 12.48
CA ASP A 451 1.87 13.72 13.68
C ASP A 451 2.05 12.89 14.96
N LEU A 452 1.55 11.66 14.96
CA LEU A 452 1.68 10.72 16.07
C LEU A 452 3.12 10.24 16.29
N SER A 453 3.86 10.00 15.20
CA SER A 453 5.23 9.50 15.26
C SER A 453 6.27 10.59 15.56
N GLY A 454 5.91 11.86 15.36
CA GLY A 454 6.84 12.99 15.43
C GLY A 454 7.79 13.05 14.22
N PRO A 455 8.79 13.92 14.24
CA PRO A 455 9.69 14.12 13.13
C PRO A 455 10.45 12.83 12.79
N GLY A 456 10.49 12.51 11.50
CA GLY A 456 11.27 11.39 10.97
C GLY A 456 12.79 11.59 11.12
N ALA A 457 13.57 10.75 10.46
CA ALA A 457 15.03 10.86 10.48
C ALA A 457 15.50 12.09 9.67
N PRO A 458 16.66 12.67 9.99
CA PRO A 458 17.31 13.64 9.12
C PRO A 458 17.44 13.09 7.69
N GLY A 459 16.98 13.88 6.71
CA GLY A 459 16.98 13.48 5.29
C GLY A 459 15.72 12.70 4.85
N ASP A 460 14.86 12.27 5.79
CA ASP A 460 13.57 11.65 5.49
C ASP A 460 12.54 12.00 6.60
N PRO A 461 12.14 13.27 6.71
CA PRO A 461 11.35 13.77 7.83
C PRO A 461 9.92 13.21 7.88
N ASN A 462 9.39 12.73 6.77
CA ASN A 462 8.03 12.23 6.67
C ASN A 462 7.93 10.71 6.85
N ARG A 463 9.06 10.02 7.00
CA ARG A 463 9.09 8.57 7.11
C ARG A 463 8.66 8.07 8.48
N VAL A 464 7.56 7.35 8.54
CA VAL A 464 6.98 6.77 9.77
C VAL A 464 7.60 5.42 10.12
N ASP A 465 7.94 4.61 9.13
CA ASP A 465 8.27 3.17 9.26
C ASP A 465 7.13 2.39 9.94
N LEU A 466 5.91 2.52 9.37
CA LEU A 466 4.69 1.90 9.86
C LEU A 466 4.80 0.39 9.94
N ARG A 467 4.27 -0.20 11.02
CA ARG A 467 4.12 -1.64 11.21
C ARG A 467 2.79 -1.98 11.88
N PHE A 468 2.45 -3.26 11.83
CA PHE A 468 1.24 -3.79 12.44
C PHE A 468 1.53 -5.02 13.31
N GLY A 469 0.60 -5.33 14.20
CA GLY A 469 0.56 -6.56 14.95
C GLY A 469 -0.82 -6.83 15.51
N THR A 470 -1.01 -8.03 16.05
CA THR A 470 -2.29 -8.44 16.65
C THR A 470 -2.07 -9.20 17.97
N ASP A 471 -3.07 -9.14 18.83
CA ASP A 471 -3.14 -10.03 20.00
C ASP A 471 -3.84 -11.38 19.70
N ALA A 472 -3.97 -12.22 20.72
CA ALA A 472 -4.62 -13.52 20.59
C ALA A 472 -6.09 -13.42 20.21
N GLN A 473 -6.77 -12.31 20.55
CA GLN A 473 -8.15 -12.04 20.22
C GLN A 473 -8.31 -11.51 18.79
N GLY A 474 -7.18 -11.14 18.13
CA GLY A 474 -7.15 -10.57 16.79
C GLY A 474 -7.44 -9.06 16.79
N GLU A 475 -7.25 -8.38 17.94
CA GLU A 475 -7.29 -6.94 18.02
C GLU A 475 -6.04 -6.33 17.40
N LEU A 476 -6.17 -5.19 16.74
CA LEU A 476 -5.14 -4.61 15.90
C LEU A 476 -4.32 -3.55 16.65
N TYR A 477 -3.01 -3.59 16.40
CA TYR A 477 -2.04 -2.62 16.86
C TYR A 477 -1.30 -2.00 15.69
N VAL A 478 -1.01 -0.71 15.80
CA VAL A 478 -0.25 0.10 14.84
C VAL A 478 1.03 0.56 15.51
N LEU A 479 2.16 0.46 14.83
CA LEU A 479 3.48 0.79 15.38
C LEU A 479 4.21 1.77 14.47
N ALA A 480 5.04 2.64 15.05
CA ALA A 480 5.98 3.47 14.31
C ALA A 480 7.41 3.32 14.87
N LYS A 481 8.37 3.00 14.01
CA LYS A 481 9.79 2.98 14.41
C LYS A 481 10.31 4.39 14.72
N ALA A 482 9.72 5.41 14.13
CA ALA A 482 10.19 6.78 14.26
C ALA A 482 10.29 7.23 15.74
N ASN A 483 9.32 6.86 16.56
CA ASN A 483 9.29 7.23 17.98
C ASN A 483 9.19 6.05 18.96
N GLY A 484 9.21 4.81 18.45
CA GLY A 484 9.13 3.62 19.29
C GLY A 484 7.81 3.48 20.05
N LYS A 485 6.69 3.93 19.49
CA LYS A 485 5.37 3.82 20.11
C LYS A 485 4.50 2.79 19.41
N ILE A 486 3.59 2.23 20.19
CA ILE A 486 2.52 1.33 19.75
C ILE A 486 1.18 1.92 20.14
N TRP A 487 0.24 1.93 19.21
CA TRP A 487 -1.16 2.29 19.45
C TRP A 487 -2.05 1.07 19.24
N LYS A 488 -3.01 0.87 20.15
CA LYS A 488 -4.12 -0.07 19.95
C LYS A 488 -5.23 0.63 19.16
N VAL A 489 -5.82 -0.05 18.20
CA VAL A 489 -7.06 0.38 17.58
C VAL A 489 -8.19 0.07 18.54
N THR A 490 -8.79 1.11 19.12
CA THR A 490 -9.80 0.97 20.19
C THR A 490 -11.22 1.26 19.73
N GLY A 491 -11.41 1.71 18.50
CA GLY A 491 -12.71 1.98 17.94
C GLY A 491 -12.64 2.52 16.52
N THR A 492 -13.80 2.88 16.01
CA THR A 492 -13.95 3.57 14.73
C THR A 492 -14.88 4.76 14.86
N ARG A 493 -14.70 5.75 14.00
CA ARG A 493 -15.67 6.82 13.77
C ARG A 493 -15.77 7.16 12.30
N GLU A 494 -16.87 7.75 11.88
CA GLU A 494 -16.98 8.28 10.53
C GLU A 494 -16.38 9.67 10.47
N TYR A 495 -15.63 9.95 9.40
CA TYR A 495 -15.03 11.25 9.15
C TYR A 495 -16.13 12.29 8.86
N ALA A 496 -15.99 13.49 9.42
CA ALA A 496 -16.93 14.60 9.31
C ALA A 496 -18.39 14.23 9.63
N ALA A 497 -18.62 13.23 10.48
CA ALA A 497 -19.96 12.77 10.87
C ALA A 497 -20.66 13.70 11.87
N GLY A 498 -21.97 13.59 11.95
CA GLY A 498 -22.82 14.31 12.91
C GLY A 498 -23.50 15.56 12.31
N PRO A 499 -24.36 16.25 13.06
CA PRO A 499 -25.11 17.41 12.57
C PRO A 499 -24.21 18.64 12.37
N VAL A 500 -24.49 19.41 11.33
CA VAL A 500 -23.82 20.69 11.03
C VAL A 500 -24.63 21.91 11.49
N GLY A 501 -25.79 21.71 12.14
CA GLY A 501 -26.72 22.76 12.52
C GLY A 501 -28.03 22.74 11.74
N THR A 502 -28.96 23.62 12.10
CA THR A 502 -30.33 23.62 11.55
C THR A 502 -30.62 24.81 10.66
N THR A 503 -29.81 25.87 10.70
CA THR A 503 -30.01 27.05 9.83
C THR A 503 -29.75 26.66 8.38
N ARG A 504 -30.71 27.01 7.51
CA ARG A 504 -30.71 26.62 6.10
C ARG A 504 -30.93 27.83 5.21
N VAL A 505 -30.08 27.94 4.19
CA VAL A 505 -30.19 28.96 3.13
C VAL A 505 -30.49 28.23 1.82
N ARG A 506 -31.53 28.67 1.11
CA ARG A 506 -32.02 28.14 -0.16
C ARG A 506 -32.47 29.30 -1.07
N ASP A 507 -32.81 28.98 -2.31
CA ASP A 507 -33.38 29.90 -3.29
C ASP A 507 -32.48 31.13 -3.55
N THR A 508 -31.21 30.87 -3.69
CA THR A 508 -30.14 31.88 -3.70
C THR A 508 -29.63 32.21 -5.10
N MET A 509 -30.34 31.82 -6.17
CA MET A 509 -29.88 31.98 -7.56
C MET A 509 -30.13 33.39 -8.15
N HIS A 510 -30.32 34.42 -7.28
CA HIS A 510 -30.52 35.81 -7.66
C HIS A 510 -29.26 36.65 -7.45
N PRO A 511 -29.03 37.68 -8.27
CA PRO A 511 -27.81 38.50 -8.16
C PRO A 511 -27.66 39.16 -6.79
N THR A 512 -28.75 39.55 -6.12
CA THR A 512 -28.74 40.18 -4.80
C THR A 512 -28.26 39.25 -3.67
N SER A 513 -28.17 37.94 -3.96
CA SER A 513 -27.70 36.93 -2.99
C SER A 513 -26.20 36.70 -3.06
N TRP A 514 -25.50 37.30 -4.02
CA TRP A 514 -24.10 37.02 -4.29
C TRP A 514 -23.25 38.31 -4.37
N GLN A 515 -21.99 38.17 -4.02
CA GLN A 515 -20.95 39.18 -4.21
C GLN A 515 -19.84 38.59 -5.08
N PRO A 516 -19.89 38.78 -6.41
CA PRO A 516 -18.81 38.41 -7.31
C PRO A 516 -17.57 39.29 -7.12
N VAL A 517 -16.38 38.72 -7.39
CA VAL A 517 -15.15 39.52 -7.48
C VAL A 517 -15.23 40.51 -8.67
N THR A 518 -15.68 40.03 -9.81
CA THR A 518 -15.85 40.83 -11.04
C THR A 518 -17.29 40.68 -11.57
N PRO A 519 -18.24 41.53 -11.15
CA PRO A 519 -19.67 41.38 -11.41
C PRO A 519 -20.06 41.13 -12.88
N GLU A 520 -19.39 41.79 -13.82
CA GLU A 520 -19.66 41.69 -15.27
C GLU A 520 -19.36 40.29 -15.85
N LYS A 521 -18.59 39.46 -15.17
CA LYS A 521 -18.28 38.09 -15.60
C LYS A 521 -19.38 37.08 -15.23
N TRP A 522 -20.38 37.51 -14.49
CA TRP A 522 -21.39 36.61 -13.90
C TRP A 522 -22.78 36.83 -14.45
N GLN A 523 -23.53 35.73 -14.57
CA GLN A 523 -24.94 35.74 -14.95
C GLN A 523 -25.74 34.99 -13.91
N PHE A 524 -26.88 35.54 -13.53
CA PHE A 524 -27.82 34.96 -12.54
C PHE A 524 -29.19 34.83 -13.21
N THR A 525 -29.67 33.58 -13.37
CA THR A 525 -30.91 33.29 -14.11
C THR A 525 -32.10 33.02 -13.21
N GLY A 526 -31.99 33.14 -11.90
CA GLY A 526 -32.97 32.69 -10.91
C GLY A 526 -33.00 31.17 -10.69
N LYS A 527 -32.30 30.39 -11.57
CA LYS A 527 -32.15 28.94 -11.45
C LYS A 527 -30.67 28.50 -11.38
N GLN A 528 -29.79 29.32 -11.89
CA GLN A 528 -28.35 29.03 -11.98
C GLN A 528 -27.52 30.27 -11.68
N VAL A 529 -26.36 30.06 -11.11
CA VAL A 529 -25.25 31.02 -11.04
C VAL A 529 -24.22 30.56 -12.07
N ILE A 530 -23.83 31.46 -12.97
CA ILE A 530 -23.01 31.16 -14.14
C ILE A 530 -21.81 32.10 -14.12
N LEU A 531 -20.59 31.53 -14.05
CA LEU A 531 -19.37 32.21 -14.41
C LEU A 531 -19.23 32.12 -15.93
N ALA A 532 -19.58 33.21 -16.63
CA ALA A 532 -19.68 33.23 -18.07
C ALA A 532 -18.37 33.67 -18.76
N GLU A 533 -17.46 34.31 -18.02
CA GLU A 533 -16.15 34.72 -18.51
C GLU A 533 -15.09 34.35 -17.45
N ALA A 534 -14.02 33.71 -17.92
CA ALA A 534 -12.94 33.23 -17.07
C ALA A 534 -12.23 34.36 -16.30
N GLY A 535 -11.77 34.01 -15.10
CA GLY A 535 -10.95 34.89 -14.28
C GLY A 535 -9.56 35.13 -14.88
N VAL A 536 -8.89 36.15 -14.37
CA VAL A 536 -7.48 36.41 -14.64
C VAL A 536 -6.73 36.55 -13.32
N GLN A 537 -5.46 36.19 -13.33
CA GLN A 537 -4.64 36.29 -12.11
C GLN A 537 -4.67 37.70 -11.54
N ARG A 538 -4.92 37.79 -10.25
CA ARG A 538 -4.99 39.08 -9.52
C ARG A 538 -3.70 39.30 -8.70
N PRO A 539 -3.34 40.58 -8.41
CA PRO A 539 -2.23 40.89 -7.52
C PRO A 539 -2.40 40.29 -6.13
N GLY A 540 -1.29 40.05 -5.45
CA GLY A 540 -1.26 39.43 -4.12
C GLY A 540 -1.07 37.94 -4.16
N PRO A 541 -1.44 37.19 -3.10
CA PRO A 541 -1.22 35.76 -3.00
C PRO A 541 -1.93 34.97 -4.11
N ARG A 542 -1.32 33.83 -4.53
CA ARG A 542 -1.92 32.93 -5.51
C ARG A 542 -3.19 32.29 -4.92
N ARG A 543 -4.30 32.56 -5.54
CA ARG A 543 -5.65 32.10 -5.16
C ARG A 543 -6.53 31.96 -6.41
N PRO A 544 -7.73 31.41 -6.31
CA PRO A 544 -8.69 31.38 -7.41
C PRO A 544 -8.87 32.77 -8.05
N PHE A 545 -8.92 32.80 -9.39
CA PHE A 545 -8.91 34.07 -10.10
C PHE A 545 -10.26 34.76 -10.08
N GLU A 546 -11.36 33.98 -10.14
CA GLU A 546 -12.71 34.52 -10.13
C GLU A 546 -13.65 33.66 -9.28
N TYR A 547 -14.40 34.29 -8.40
CA TYR A 547 -15.43 33.64 -7.60
C TYR A 547 -16.50 34.63 -7.12
N ALA A 548 -17.66 34.10 -6.75
CA ALA A 548 -18.72 34.85 -6.11
C ALA A 548 -19.02 34.26 -4.72
N VAL A 549 -19.17 35.13 -3.71
CA VAL A 549 -19.48 34.78 -2.32
C VAL A 549 -20.98 34.91 -2.10
N LEU A 550 -21.60 33.91 -1.47
CA LEU A 550 -23.01 33.97 -1.07
C LEU A 550 -23.17 34.91 0.11
N THR A 551 -23.89 36.03 -0.10
CA THR A 551 -24.22 37.02 0.94
C THR A 551 -25.56 36.78 1.62
N ALA A 552 -26.44 36.01 0.99
CA ALA A 552 -27.69 35.58 1.58
C ALA A 552 -27.45 34.65 2.77
N GLY A 553 -28.04 34.95 3.92
CA GLY A 553 -27.85 34.21 5.16
C GLY A 553 -26.60 34.63 5.97
N PRO A 554 -26.36 33.97 7.10
CA PRO A 554 -25.24 34.29 7.98
C PRO A 554 -23.92 33.77 7.46
N ALA A 555 -22.81 34.16 8.05
CA ALA A 555 -21.60 33.36 8.11
C ALA A 555 -21.88 32.12 8.96
N PHE A 556 -21.25 30.99 8.58
CA PHE A 556 -21.44 29.72 9.25
C PHE A 556 -20.16 29.29 9.96
N GLY A 557 -20.31 28.71 11.15
CA GLY A 557 -19.31 27.84 11.76
C GLY A 557 -19.32 26.47 11.10
N ALA A 558 -19.84 25.44 11.76
CA ALA A 558 -20.04 24.16 11.08
C ALA A 558 -21.03 24.32 9.91
N VAL A 559 -20.66 23.79 8.72
CA VAL A 559 -21.44 24.00 7.49
C VAL A 559 -21.44 22.76 6.62
N GLU A 560 -22.58 22.50 5.96
CA GLU A 560 -22.75 21.57 4.84
C GLU A 560 -23.26 22.34 3.65
N VAL A 561 -22.57 22.20 2.51
CA VAL A 561 -22.94 22.77 1.22
C VAL A 561 -23.30 21.64 0.28
N GLU A 562 -24.48 21.67 -0.29
CA GLU A 562 -24.90 20.78 -1.38
C GLU A 562 -25.24 21.62 -2.61
N ALA A 563 -24.69 21.25 -3.76
CA ALA A 563 -24.97 21.88 -5.04
C ALA A 563 -24.71 20.92 -6.20
N GLU A 564 -25.24 21.24 -7.36
CA GLU A 564 -24.78 20.65 -8.62
C GLU A 564 -23.89 21.66 -9.34
N VAL A 565 -22.74 21.23 -9.80
CA VAL A 565 -21.76 22.02 -10.57
C VAL A 565 -21.59 21.42 -11.95
N ARG A 566 -21.25 22.25 -12.93
CA ARG A 566 -20.91 21.84 -14.29
C ARG A 566 -19.83 22.74 -14.85
N LEU A 567 -18.84 22.16 -15.51
CA LEU A 567 -17.86 22.87 -16.33
C LEU A 567 -18.47 23.15 -17.71
N ASP A 568 -18.35 24.39 -18.17
CA ASP A 568 -18.72 24.81 -19.50
C ASP A 568 -17.50 24.99 -20.41
N THR A 569 -16.30 24.99 -19.87
CA THR A 569 -15.05 24.88 -20.63
C THR A 569 -15.01 23.53 -21.36
N PRO A 570 -14.60 23.50 -22.66
CA PRO A 570 -14.56 22.28 -23.46
C PRO A 570 -13.81 21.13 -22.80
N VAL A 571 -14.30 19.88 -23.02
CA VAL A 571 -13.72 18.68 -22.40
C VAL A 571 -12.30 18.36 -22.88
N GLU A 572 -11.90 18.91 -24.00
CA GLU A 572 -10.57 18.79 -24.59
C GLU A 572 -9.51 19.58 -23.82
N GLU A 573 -9.93 20.55 -23.01
CA GLU A 573 -9.02 21.29 -22.12
C GLU A 573 -8.76 20.45 -20.86
N THR A 574 -7.50 20.09 -20.62
CA THR A 574 -7.15 19.11 -19.59
C THR A 574 -7.10 19.65 -18.17
N ASN A 575 -6.88 20.93 -17.96
CA ASN A 575 -6.74 21.56 -16.63
C ASN A 575 -7.95 22.40 -16.22
N ARG A 576 -9.14 22.07 -16.74
CA ARG A 576 -10.37 22.78 -16.42
C ARG A 576 -10.89 22.46 -15.02
N ASP A 577 -11.39 23.47 -14.33
CA ASP A 577 -11.78 23.39 -12.93
C ASP A 577 -13.00 24.23 -12.56
N VAL A 578 -13.63 23.84 -11.44
CA VAL A 578 -14.49 24.70 -10.62
C VAL A 578 -14.08 24.59 -9.16
N ILE A 579 -14.42 25.57 -8.37
CA ILE A 579 -14.18 25.59 -6.95
C ILE A 579 -15.46 25.81 -6.14
N VAL A 580 -15.49 25.24 -4.93
CA VAL A 580 -16.47 25.56 -3.89
C VAL A 580 -15.72 26.23 -2.74
N VAL A 581 -16.00 27.50 -2.51
CA VAL A 581 -15.40 28.31 -1.44
C VAL A 581 -16.17 28.09 -0.14
N PHE A 582 -15.46 28.02 0.99
CA PHE A 582 -16.06 27.94 2.32
C PHE A 582 -15.15 28.58 3.36
N GLY A 583 -15.68 28.87 4.55
CA GLY A 583 -14.91 29.56 5.58
C GLY A 583 -14.41 30.94 5.15
N TRP A 584 -15.04 31.55 4.15
CA TRP A 584 -14.58 32.80 3.57
C TRP A 584 -14.77 33.98 4.54
N GLN A 585 -13.70 34.69 4.82
CA GLN A 585 -13.64 35.89 5.65
C GLN A 585 -13.23 37.13 4.85
N SER A 586 -12.28 36.99 3.92
CA SER A 586 -11.79 38.04 3.06
C SER A 586 -11.31 37.46 1.71
N ASP A 587 -10.87 38.30 0.78
CA ASP A 587 -10.31 37.90 -0.52
C ASP A 587 -8.99 37.12 -0.41
N THR A 588 -8.36 37.11 0.77
CA THR A 588 -7.11 36.41 1.04
C THR A 588 -7.19 35.45 2.23
N GLN A 589 -8.40 35.23 2.79
CA GLN A 589 -8.60 34.35 3.93
C GLN A 589 -9.84 33.47 3.75
N PHE A 590 -9.63 32.25 3.22
CA PHE A 590 -10.70 31.27 2.98
C PHE A 590 -10.14 29.88 2.65
N TYR A 591 -11.01 28.89 2.74
CA TYR A 591 -10.80 27.56 2.15
C TYR A 591 -11.53 27.42 0.84
N TYR A 592 -11.07 26.50 0.00
CA TYR A 592 -11.83 26.04 -1.16
C TYR A 592 -11.54 24.57 -1.50
N ALA A 593 -12.58 23.87 -1.97
CA ALA A 593 -12.44 22.59 -2.63
C ALA A 593 -12.24 22.85 -4.13
N HIS A 594 -11.16 22.33 -4.67
CA HIS A 594 -10.82 22.41 -6.08
C HIS A 594 -11.24 21.11 -6.76
N LEU A 595 -12.13 21.19 -7.71
CA LEU A 595 -12.70 20.07 -8.48
C LEU A 595 -12.26 20.21 -9.93
N SER A 596 -11.38 19.33 -10.38
CA SER A 596 -10.72 19.43 -11.69
C SER A 596 -10.83 18.12 -12.46
N THR A 597 -10.63 18.18 -13.76
CA THR A 597 -10.48 17.02 -14.63
C THR A 597 -9.09 16.43 -14.63
N ASP A 598 -8.09 17.17 -14.17
CA ASP A 598 -6.67 16.87 -14.41
C ASP A 598 -5.86 16.79 -13.11
N ASN A 599 -5.10 15.71 -13.00
CA ASN A 599 -4.06 15.53 -11.99
C ASN A 599 -2.65 15.39 -12.62
N THR A 600 -2.50 15.59 -13.94
CA THR A 600 -1.31 15.18 -14.67
C THR A 600 -0.11 16.12 -14.52
N ILE A 601 -0.31 17.43 -14.52
CA ILE A 601 0.79 18.42 -14.40
C ILE A 601 1.05 18.71 -12.92
N TYR A 602 -0.02 18.87 -12.19
CA TYR A 602 -0.06 19.16 -10.78
C TYR A 602 -1.44 18.71 -10.28
N PRO A 603 -1.54 17.82 -9.27
CA PRO A 603 -2.84 17.36 -8.82
C PRO A 603 -3.72 18.53 -8.41
N HIS A 604 -4.72 18.84 -9.23
CA HIS A 604 -5.61 20.00 -9.00
C HIS A 604 -6.73 19.63 -8.03
N ASN A 605 -7.25 18.40 -8.07
CA ASN A 605 -8.26 17.98 -7.11
C ASN A 605 -7.71 17.98 -5.70
N GLY A 606 -8.29 18.79 -4.82
CA GLY A 606 -7.81 18.94 -3.47
C GLY A 606 -8.56 19.99 -2.64
N ILE A 607 -8.20 20.08 -1.39
CA ILE A 607 -8.68 21.08 -0.45
C ILE A 607 -7.54 22.04 -0.15
N PHE A 608 -7.80 23.33 -0.32
CA PHE A 608 -6.79 24.37 -0.19
C PHE A 608 -7.20 25.45 0.80
N LYS A 609 -6.20 26.06 1.42
CA LYS A 609 -6.30 27.26 2.25
C LYS A 609 -5.59 28.42 1.59
N VAL A 610 -6.16 29.59 1.65
CA VAL A 610 -5.51 30.90 1.42
C VAL A 610 -5.59 31.65 2.72
N ASP A 611 -4.45 32.06 3.27
CA ASP A 611 -4.34 32.76 4.54
C ASP A 611 -3.25 33.83 4.47
N ASP A 612 -3.57 34.92 3.75
CA ASP A 612 -2.68 36.04 3.41
C ASP A 612 -1.35 35.63 2.73
N ALA A 613 -1.29 34.38 2.27
CA ALA A 613 -0.17 33.77 1.59
C ALA A 613 -0.67 32.99 0.35
N ASP A 614 0.25 32.55 -0.49
CA ASP A 614 -0.06 31.65 -1.62
C ASP A 614 -0.79 30.40 -1.11
N ARG A 615 -1.74 29.92 -1.92
CA ARG A 615 -2.56 28.76 -1.58
C ARG A 615 -1.72 27.58 -1.07
N GLU A 616 -2.12 27.04 0.07
CA GLU A 616 -1.58 25.84 0.68
C GLU A 616 -2.53 24.66 0.48
N ARG A 617 -2.02 23.51 0.08
CA ARG A 617 -2.80 22.28 -0.02
C ARG A 617 -2.92 21.60 1.33
N LEU A 618 -4.12 21.18 1.72
CA LEU A 618 -4.44 20.63 3.04
C LEU A 618 -4.81 19.15 3.01
N ASP A 619 -5.29 18.61 1.89
CA ASP A 619 -5.82 17.26 1.83
C ASP A 619 -4.72 16.20 1.99
N TYR A 620 -5.11 15.05 2.54
CA TYR A 620 -4.18 13.98 2.89
C TYR A 620 -3.84 13.03 1.72
N GLN A 621 -4.51 13.17 0.59
CA GLN A 621 -4.22 12.38 -0.60
C GLN A 621 -2.93 12.82 -1.29
N TRP A 622 -2.39 13.97 -0.91
CA TRP A 622 -1.17 14.53 -1.47
C TRP A 622 0.03 14.28 -0.57
N ASN A 623 1.05 13.60 -1.09
CA ASN A 623 2.31 13.37 -0.39
C ASN A 623 3.45 14.31 -0.83
N GLY A 624 3.12 15.34 -1.60
CA GLY A 624 4.09 16.31 -2.15
C GLY A 624 4.67 15.93 -3.51
N ARG A 625 4.32 14.78 -4.07
CA ARG A 625 4.88 14.33 -5.36
C ARG A 625 3.83 13.81 -6.35
N SER A 626 3.06 12.80 -6.00
CA SER A 626 2.24 12.05 -6.94
C SER A 626 0.80 11.84 -6.52
N GLU A 627 0.51 11.93 -5.24
CA GLU A 627 -0.85 11.70 -4.76
C GLU A 627 -1.72 12.96 -4.85
N GLY A 628 -2.94 12.75 -5.24
CA GLY A 628 -4.03 13.72 -5.24
C GLY A 628 -5.36 12.98 -5.19
N ALA A 629 -6.47 13.70 -5.00
CA ALA A 629 -7.78 13.11 -5.20
C ALA A 629 -7.99 12.73 -6.67
N ALA A 630 -8.77 11.68 -6.90
CA ALA A 630 -9.14 11.27 -8.25
C ALA A 630 -9.75 12.42 -9.05
N PRO A 631 -9.57 12.47 -10.38
CA PRO A 631 -10.24 13.45 -11.24
C PRO A 631 -11.73 13.53 -10.97
N ALA A 632 -12.27 14.74 -10.78
CA ALA A 632 -13.63 14.94 -10.30
C ALA A 632 -14.62 15.20 -11.43
N VAL A 633 -14.50 16.32 -12.12
CA VAL A 633 -15.46 16.79 -13.14
C VAL A 633 -14.86 16.54 -14.52
N THR A 634 -14.94 15.30 -14.99
CA THR A 634 -14.27 14.82 -16.22
C THR A 634 -15.06 14.98 -17.51
N ASP A 635 -16.35 15.37 -17.42
CA ASP A 635 -17.24 15.52 -18.56
C ASP A 635 -17.98 16.87 -18.53
N ASP A 636 -19.00 17.05 -19.36
CA ASP A 636 -19.82 18.26 -19.47
C ASP A 636 -21.19 18.12 -18.76
N ARG A 637 -21.37 17.09 -17.91
CA ARG A 637 -22.60 16.85 -17.17
C ARG A 637 -22.63 17.60 -15.84
N TRP A 638 -23.79 17.58 -15.20
CA TRP A 638 -23.95 18.07 -13.84
C TRP A 638 -23.46 17.05 -12.84
N HIS A 639 -22.55 17.48 -11.96
CA HIS A 639 -22.05 16.69 -10.84
C HIS A 639 -22.57 17.22 -9.52
N ARG A 640 -23.08 16.34 -8.67
CA ARG A 640 -23.53 16.71 -7.33
C ARG A 640 -22.35 16.76 -6.37
N VAL A 641 -22.10 17.94 -5.84
CA VAL A 641 -21.05 18.15 -4.80
C VAL A 641 -21.73 18.31 -3.44
N ARG A 642 -21.18 17.63 -2.44
CA ARG A 642 -21.51 17.82 -1.04
C ARG A 642 -20.23 18.08 -0.27
N LEU A 643 -20.12 19.25 0.37
CA LEU A 643 -18.96 19.66 1.19
C LEU A 643 -19.42 19.78 2.65
N VAL A 644 -18.64 19.25 3.58
CA VAL A 644 -18.86 19.35 5.03
C VAL A 644 -17.61 19.96 5.67
N HIS A 645 -17.78 21.02 6.48
CA HIS A 645 -16.72 21.60 7.30
C HIS A 645 -17.14 21.65 8.76
N ARG A 646 -16.25 21.18 9.64
CA ARG A 646 -16.46 21.13 11.11
C ARG A 646 -15.31 21.83 11.81
N PRO A 647 -15.41 23.13 12.05
CA PRO A 647 -14.33 23.92 12.65
C PRO A 647 -13.87 23.42 14.02
N ALA A 648 -14.77 22.85 14.81
CA ALA A 648 -14.43 22.34 16.16
C ALA A 648 -13.36 21.26 16.16
N THR A 649 -13.28 20.45 15.08
CA THR A 649 -12.28 19.41 14.88
C THR A 649 -11.38 19.70 13.68
N GLY A 650 -11.65 20.79 12.94
CA GLY A 650 -10.98 21.11 11.69
C GLY A 650 -11.36 20.22 10.50
N GLU A 651 -12.24 19.23 10.67
CA GLU A 651 -12.57 18.23 9.64
C GLU A 651 -13.25 18.87 8.43
N ILE A 652 -12.73 18.58 7.24
CA ILE A 652 -13.28 19.00 5.94
C ILE A 652 -13.42 17.74 5.08
N ALA A 653 -14.60 17.51 4.50
CA ALA A 653 -14.86 16.40 3.60
C ALA A 653 -15.65 16.85 2.37
N VAL A 654 -15.26 16.37 1.19
CA VAL A 654 -15.91 16.65 -0.09
C VAL A 654 -16.35 15.34 -0.72
N TYR A 655 -17.61 15.26 -1.10
CA TYR A 655 -18.24 14.09 -1.72
C TYR A 655 -18.74 14.47 -3.12
N LEU A 656 -18.66 13.51 -4.05
CA LEU A 656 -19.11 13.68 -5.43
C LEU A 656 -20.17 12.64 -5.77
N ASP A 657 -21.19 13.05 -6.52
CA ASP A 657 -22.24 12.22 -7.15
C ASP A 657 -22.95 11.23 -6.21
N GLY A 658 -23.10 11.63 -4.95
CA GLY A 658 -23.78 10.83 -3.95
C GLY A 658 -22.96 9.66 -3.39
N SER A 659 -21.66 9.63 -3.66
CA SER A 659 -20.74 8.66 -3.04
C SER A 659 -20.91 8.65 -1.51
N ARG A 660 -20.76 7.47 -0.92
CA ARG A 660 -20.73 7.30 0.54
C ARG A 660 -19.40 7.71 1.13
N ASP A 661 -18.30 7.44 0.39
CA ASP A 661 -16.96 7.81 0.77
C ASP A 661 -16.60 9.17 0.20
N PRO A 662 -15.87 10.01 0.94
CA PRO A 662 -15.45 11.31 0.43
C PRO A 662 -14.42 11.17 -0.69
N LEU A 663 -14.52 12.06 -1.68
CA LEU A 663 -13.47 12.23 -2.69
C LEU A 663 -12.19 12.78 -2.05
N MET A 664 -12.33 13.73 -1.13
CA MET A 664 -11.23 14.41 -0.47
C MET A 664 -11.53 14.65 1.01
N THR A 665 -10.50 14.59 1.85
CA THR A 665 -10.56 14.96 3.26
C THR A 665 -9.35 15.78 3.67
N ALA A 666 -9.56 16.70 4.58
CA ALA A 666 -8.49 17.47 5.24
C ALA A 666 -8.87 17.80 6.68
N ALA A 667 -7.87 18.16 7.49
CA ALA A 667 -8.10 18.72 8.81
C ALA A 667 -7.27 19.99 8.97
N ASP A 668 -7.97 21.12 9.13
CA ASP A 668 -7.35 22.41 9.40
C ASP A 668 -8.31 23.27 10.25
N PRO A 669 -7.90 23.76 11.44
CA PRO A 669 -8.74 24.55 12.34
C PRO A 669 -8.57 26.07 12.15
N THR A 670 -7.87 26.56 11.11
CA THR A 670 -7.51 27.98 10.96
C THR A 670 -8.75 28.86 10.90
N PHE A 671 -9.72 28.57 10.02
CA PHE A 671 -10.93 29.37 9.91
C PHE A 671 -12.10 28.68 10.61
N THR A 672 -12.53 29.26 11.71
CA THR A 672 -13.61 28.70 12.55
C THR A 672 -15.01 29.06 12.05
N SER A 673 -15.11 30.02 11.13
CA SER A 673 -16.38 30.45 10.52
C SER A 673 -16.12 31.18 9.20
N GLY A 674 -17.19 31.36 8.41
CA GLY A 674 -17.13 32.16 7.20
C GLY A 674 -18.30 31.91 6.26
N ARG A 675 -18.26 32.55 5.09
CA ARG A 675 -19.26 32.41 4.03
C ARG A 675 -18.86 31.30 3.05
N VAL A 676 -19.82 30.93 2.22
CA VAL A 676 -19.60 29.97 1.12
C VAL A 676 -19.61 30.68 -0.24
N GLY A 677 -19.04 30.07 -1.27
CA GLY A 677 -18.99 30.66 -2.61
C GLY A 677 -18.75 29.61 -3.70
N PHE A 678 -18.72 30.07 -4.93
CA PHE A 678 -18.48 29.28 -6.13
C PHE A 678 -17.62 30.06 -7.11
N GLY A 679 -16.73 29.39 -7.88
CA GLY A 679 -15.89 30.02 -8.86
C GLY A 679 -14.97 29.07 -9.60
N SER A 680 -13.86 29.61 -10.13
CA SER A 680 -12.80 28.88 -10.83
C SER A 680 -11.48 29.65 -10.77
N PHE A 681 -10.40 29.05 -11.21
CA PHE A 681 -9.17 29.76 -11.54
C PHE A 681 -9.34 30.53 -12.86
N ASP A 682 -9.30 29.82 -13.95
CA ASP A 682 -9.25 30.38 -15.32
C ASP A 682 -10.24 29.71 -16.28
N ASN A 683 -11.27 29.06 -15.75
CA ASN A 683 -12.29 28.37 -16.53
C ASN A 683 -13.69 28.96 -16.29
N VAL A 684 -14.66 28.46 -17.05
CA VAL A 684 -16.07 28.85 -16.97
C VAL A 684 -16.92 27.67 -16.56
N GLY A 685 -17.97 27.97 -15.79
CA GLY A 685 -18.84 26.91 -15.29
C GLY A 685 -20.06 27.47 -14.57
N ARG A 686 -20.89 26.56 -14.07
CA ARG A 686 -22.15 26.95 -13.45
C ARG A 686 -22.52 26.09 -12.26
N LEU A 687 -23.36 26.66 -11.42
CA LEU A 687 -23.89 26.05 -10.20
C LEU A 687 -25.40 26.16 -10.20
N ARG A 688 -26.09 25.13 -9.69
CA ARG A 688 -27.52 25.13 -9.41
C ARG A 688 -27.85 24.33 -8.15
N GLY A 689 -29.10 24.46 -7.68
CA GLY A 689 -29.63 23.64 -6.60
C GLY A 689 -28.93 23.84 -5.24
N LEU A 690 -28.23 24.97 -5.05
CA LEU A 690 -27.48 25.24 -3.83
C LEU A 690 -28.36 25.18 -2.58
N THR A 691 -27.94 24.40 -1.63
CA THR A 691 -28.43 24.36 -0.24
C THR A 691 -27.26 24.50 0.70
N VAL A 692 -27.30 25.48 1.56
CA VAL A 692 -26.32 25.63 2.65
C VAL A 692 -27.03 25.36 3.96
N ARG A 693 -26.46 24.50 4.79
CA ARG A 693 -26.98 24.16 6.11
C ARG A 693 -25.84 24.32 7.13
N GLY A 694 -26.11 24.92 8.25
CA GLY A 694 -25.06 25.12 9.22
C GLY A 694 -25.47 25.73 10.54
N THR A 695 -24.48 25.93 11.42
CA THR A 695 -24.57 26.69 12.65
C THR A 695 -24.13 28.11 12.34
N PRO A 696 -24.97 29.15 12.55
CA PRO A 696 -24.52 30.54 12.42
C PRO A 696 -23.28 30.80 13.30
N ALA A 697 -22.36 31.63 12.81
CA ALA A 697 -21.17 32.04 13.54
C ALA A 697 -21.48 33.04 14.66
#